data_404d17d6a7af4cd0f35603a5e656e533
#
_entry.id   404d17d6a7af4cd0f35603a5e656e533
#
_cell.length_a   1.000
_cell.length_b   1.000
_cell.length_c   1.000
_cell.angle_alpha   90.00
_cell.angle_beta   90.00
_cell.angle_gamma   90.00
#
_symmetry.space_group_name_H-M   'P 1'
#
loop_
_entity.id
_entity.type
_entity.pdbx_description
1 polymer ?
#
loop_
_entity_poly.entity_id
_entity_poly.type
_entity_poly.pdbx_seq_one_letter_code
_entity_poly.pdbx_strand_id
1 'polypeptide(L)'
;MRRMMASGCVVLLWAGICFGGTVTVTGRVVDFQARPVADAEIAVVENGLDWRTQLQDARVCGPIARTDDQGLFEAEARVEFKREMFVVARKPGLAFAWDKAPMDVASAPQIEFHLVMEKPQSLSGVVVDSSGRAMVGATVRAVPKTGYLSTLAQSPISLPEPWLSTMTDAEGRFRFDAFSADVICDFWVRAEGYACVHTFTTNHLPGLGYEVGRSDIRLTLPLEHRVQGRVVEQGTDNPVPNVDLQISPPDSRREDIKDQYLGYPVRSDANGVFVFPGVPEGEHEIDLAYPERGVPTWIIESTRVVVGTKSVEGLTVEAVKGGVVEILVRDAKTRQPIPGICVSLPNFSVSRLPYTDSHGVARACVRPGESRALISSGAGRNRQYQSWGIHGVNDRFFVIRGETTRLEVDLEPANRIRGLVVDPNAKAIAGTTVKIHPLGTGSRIISNVGDTLRTDSQGRFELACGEADPVGWYVTACCQERGWAGIAEVTSLDQPARIALGPGVTVTGIAATEDGAGIPAARVRVLTHISGMVSSIETETLCDAGGGFSVPAVLPTDAAVTHRLCVDASGYGAKSYVEIEVSDRAGATTDLGRIVLPAADQSLGGVVVDANDRPVANIPIFLRRASRDVSQPERSAATDEAGRFRFHRICKGPAHLQAGFSNSPEGWASLKTESGQQDIRITLQPGRDVENARIASALSQGQPQYARLTGKQLSQVKGLESLVPADAVGKPLLILFMDQQQRPSRAMVLELVKRTDLLKEKGIEVVVVQVAPMDRADFDKWLADQKALFKARMLEGGFDRQHYAWGVQSLPWLILTDAKHEVIAEGFALSELDSNLQGRKP
;
A
#
# COMPACT_ATOMS: atom_id res chain seq x y z
N MET A 1 53.90 15.29 50.16
CA MET A 1 53.05 14.13 49.90
C MET A 1 51.58 14.56 49.71
N ARG A 2 51.15 14.85 48.54
CA ARG A 2 49.73 15.15 48.22
C ARG A 2 49.26 14.10 47.24
N ARG A 3 48.30 13.29 47.66
CA ARG A 3 47.59 12.35 46.79
C ARG A 3 46.54 13.12 45.99
N MET A 4 46.68 13.12 44.69
CA MET A 4 45.64 13.52 43.77
C MET A 4 44.67 12.34 43.56
N MET A 5 43.42 12.50 43.97
CA MET A 5 42.33 11.62 43.54
C MET A 5 41.89 12.02 42.15
N ALA A 6 42.02 11.14 41.18
CA ALA A 6 41.43 11.27 39.87
C ALA A 6 39.97 10.81 39.95
N SER A 7 39.06 11.77 39.79
CA SER A 7 37.62 11.49 39.61
C SER A 7 37.37 11.07 38.16
N GLY A 8 37.17 9.79 37.94
CA GLY A 8 36.79 9.25 36.63
C GLY A 8 35.32 9.55 36.39
N CYS A 9 35.05 10.50 35.52
CA CYS A 9 33.73 10.66 34.90
C CYS A 9 33.47 9.44 33.97
N VAL A 10 32.63 8.53 34.45
CA VAL A 10 32.03 7.52 33.55
C VAL A 10 30.97 8.21 32.74
N VAL A 11 31.32 8.57 31.50
CA VAL A 11 30.36 8.97 30.49
C VAL A 11 29.61 7.69 30.06
N LEU A 12 28.43 7.47 30.61
CA LEU A 12 27.47 6.50 30.09
C LEU A 12 26.97 7.01 28.73
N LEU A 13 27.61 6.54 27.66
CA LEU A 13 27.07 6.60 26.33
C LEU A 13 25.78 5.79 26.33
N TRP A 14 24.65 6.47 26.39
CA TRP A 14 23.36 5.90 26.04
C TRP A 14 23.37 5.67 24.52
N ALA A 15 23.86 4.50 24.12
CA ALA A 15 23.59 3.98 22.79
C ALA A 15 22.09 3.63 22.77
N GLY A 16 21.29 4.51 22.21
CA GLY A 16 19.93 4.17 21.81
C GLY A 16 20.02 2.99 20.85
N ILE A 17 19.55 1.83 21.28
CA ILE A 17 19.51 0.62 20.45
C ILE A 17 18.43 0.87 19.40
N CYS A 18 18.84 1.44 18.25
CA CYS A 18 18.06 1.38 17.04
C CYS A 18 18.08 -0.08 16.58
N PHE A 19 16.91 -0.68 16.39
CA PHE A 19 16.79 -1.98 15.73
C PHE A 19 17.14 -1.84 14.25
N GLY A 20 18.43 -1.82 13.96
CA GLY A 20 18.98 -1.80 12.62
C GLY A 20 19.84 -3.05 12.41
N GLY A 21 19.76 -3.65 11.26
CA GLY A 21 20.67 -4.71 10.80
C GLY A 21 21.70 -4.17 9.84
N THR A 22 22.84 -4.84 9.75
CA THR A 22 23.79 -4.60 8.66
C THR A 22 23.40 -5.48 7.48
N VAL A 23 23.28 -4.86 6.30
CA VAL A 23 23.00 -5.52 5.03
C VAL A 23 24.20 -5.26 4.10
N THR A 24 24.68 -6.29 3.46
CA THR A 24 25.66 -6.18 2.38
C THR A 24 24.91 -6.05 1.05
N VAL A 25 25.16 -4.97 0.35
CA VAL A 25 24.59 -4.69 -0.96
C VAL A 25 25.68 -4.84 -2.00
N THR A 26 25.48 -5.74 -2.94
CA THR A 26 26.39 -5.97 -4.07
C THR A 26 25.67 -5.69 -5.38
N GLY A 27 26.42 -5.50 -6.43
CA GLY A 27 25.81 -5.38 -7.74
C GLY A 27 26.72 -4.89 -8.82
N ARG A 28 26.11 -4.61 -9.97
CA ARG A 28 26.80 -4.12 -11.15
C ARG A 28 26.10 -2.91 -11.73
N VAL A 29 26.90 -1.92 -12.13
CA VAL A 29 26.45 -0.73 -12.83
C VAL A 29 26.94 -0.77 -14.27
N VAL A 30 26.04 -0.64 -15.22
CA VAL A 30 26.35 -0.50 -16.64
C VAL A 30 25.71 0.77 -17.20
N ASP A 31 26.26 1.25 -18.32
CA ASP A 31 25.58 2.33 -19.08
C ASP A 31 24.53 1.77 -20.05
N PHE A 32 23.84 2.66 -20.74
CA PHE A 32 22.82 2.35 -21.75
C PHE A 32 23.38 1.58 -22.98
N GLN A 33 24.69 1.37 -23.08
CA GLN A 33 25.35 0.53 -24.08
C GLN A 33 25.85 -0.79 -23.49
N ALA A 34 25.41 -1.14 -22.28
CA ALA A 34 25.83 -2.29 -21.49
C ALA A 34 27.32 -2.29 -21.13
N ARG A 35 28.03 -1.16 -21.21
CA ARG A 35 29.44 -1.03 -20.79
C ARG A 35 29.52 -0.84 -19.29
N PRO A 36 30.47 -1.46 -18.60
CA PRO A 36 30.71 -1.22 -17.19
C PRO A 36 30.94 0.26 -16.89
N VAL A 37 30.34 0.76 -15.83
CA VAL A 37 30.55 2.14 -15.35
C VAL A 37 31.47 2.11 -14.15
N ALA A 38 32.74 2.42 -14.36
CA ALA A 38 33.73 2.54 -13.30
C ALA A 38 33.54 3.84 -12.51
N ASP A 39 33.97 3.87 -11.25
CA ASP A 39 33.99 5.05 -10.37
C ASP A 39 32.60 5.75 -10.22
N ALA A 40 31.52 5.01 -10.34
CA ALA A 40 30.19 5.52 -9.99
C ALA A 40 30.00 5.52 -8.47
N GLU A 41 29.46 6.60 -7.92
CA GLU A 41 29.09 6.70 -6.52
C GLU A 41 27.84 5.87 -6.25
N ILE A 42 27.89 5.00 -5.25
CA ILE A 42 26.80 4.14 -4.84
C ILE A 42 26.35 4.53 -3.43
N ALA A 43 25.12 4.92 -3.28
CA ALA A 43 24.50 5.21 -2.00
C ALA A 43 23.37 4.21 -1.70
N VAL A 44 23.34 3.68 -0.49
CA VAL A 44 22.18 2.97 0.05
C VAL A 44 21.35 3.95 0.84
N VAL A 45 20.09 4.07 0.48
CA VAL A 45 19.18 5.10 1.00
C VAL A 45 17.93 4.45 1.57
N GLU A 46 17.53 4.81 2.77
CA GLU A 46 16.22 4.49 3.31
C GLU A 46 15.25 5.66 3.15
N ASN A 47 14.14 5.41 2.47
CA ASN A 47 13.02 6.34 2.43
C ASN A 47 12.16 6.16 3.69
N GLY A 48 11.85 7.27 4.36
CA GLY A 48 10.82 7.26 5.38
C GLY A 48 9.45 7.00 4.76
N LEU A 49 8.68 6.07 5.30
CA LEU A 49 7.30 5.81 4.87
C LEU A 49 6.30 6.87 5.37
N ASP A 50 6.74 7.86 6.09
CA ASP A 50 5.87 8.96 6.54
C ASP A 50 5.80 10.05 5.47
N TRP A 51 4.90 9.91 4.53
CA TRP A 51 4.66 10.84 3.44
C TRP A 51 4.27 12.27 3.90
N ARG A 52 3.93 12.47 5.18
CA ARG A 52 3.60 13.79 5.76
C ARG A 52 4.82 14.57 6.27
N THR A 53 5.92 13.89 6.56
CA THR A 53 7.16 14.52 7.10
C THR A 53 8.40 14.27 6.26
N GLN A 54 8.29 13.70 5.11
CA GLN A 54 9.26 12.79 4.51
C GLN A 54 10.25 13.36 3.56
N LEU A 55 10.02 14.53 3.09
CA LEU A 55 10.96 15.14 2.14
C LEU A 55 12.24 15.63 2.82
N GLN A 56 12.32 15.49 4.14
CA GLN A 56 13.48 16.02 4.85
C GLN A 56 14.65 15.05 4.94
N ASP A 57 14.40 13.72 5.01
CA ASP A 57 15.47 12.81 5.41
C ASP A 57 15.47 11.49 4.63
N ALA A 58 15.93 11.54 3.38
CA ALA A 58 16.56 10.36 2.83
C ALA A 58 17.81 10.07 3.67
N ARG A 59 17.75 9.03 4.49
CA ARG A 59 18.89 8.64 5.27
C ARG A 59 19.84 7.82 4.40
N VAL A 60 21.05 8.32 4.20
CA VAL A 60 22.14 7.50 3.65
C VAL A 60 22.56 6.52 4.75
N CYS A 61 22.47 5.23 4.47
CA CYS A 61 22.57 4.16 5.47
C CYS A 61 24.01 3.62 5.67
N GLY A 62 24.99 4.25 5.08
CA GLY A 62 26.40 3.83 5.16
C GLY A 62 27.31 4.76 4.38
N PRO A 63 28.61 4.42 4.28
CA PRO A 63 29.52 5.16 3.43
C PRO A 63 29.13 5.01 1.97
N ILE A 64 29.33 6.06 1.18
CA ILE A 64 29.18 6.00 -0.28
C ILE A 64 30.29 5.11 -0.82
N ALA A 65 29.92 4.00 -1.47
CA ALA A 65 30.84 3.12 -2.16
C ALA A 65 31.08 3.60 -3.59
N ARG A 66 32.06 2.98 -4.28
CA ARG A 66 32.35 3.25 -5.69
C ARG A 66 32.45 1.96 -6.47
N THR A 67 32.06 2.00 -7.73
CA THR A 67 32.23 0.86 -8.63
C THR A 67 33.69 0.73 -9.09
N ASP A 68 34.11 -0.50 -9.29
CA ASP A 68 35.41 -0.83 -9.90
C ASP A 68 35.39 -0.69 -11.44
N ASP A 69 36.52 -1.08 -12.10
CA ASP A 69 36.63 -1.01 -13.56
C ASP A 69 35.67 -1.95 -14.31
N GLN A 70 35.09 -2.95 -13.63
CA GLN A 70 34.07 -3.85 -14.17
C GLN A 70 32.67 -3.41 -13.84
N GLY A 71 32.53 -2.23 -13.21
CA GLY A 71 31.25 -1.69 -12.73
C GLY A 71 30.68 -2.41 -11.52
N LEU A 72 31.47 -3.27 -10.86
CA LEU A 72 31.04 -3.99 -9.67
C LEU A 72 31.16 -3.11 -8.42
N PHE A 73 30.25 -3.30 -7.48
CA PHE A 73 30.29 -2.62 -6.18
C PHE A 73 29.89 -3.55 -5.04
N GLU A 74 30.40 -3.24 -3.87
CA GLU A 74 29.97 -3.78 -2.59
C GLU A 74 29.86 -2.65 -1.58
N ALA A 75 28.73 -2.60 -0.87
CA ALA A 75 28.45 -1.59 0.13
C ALA A 75 27.83 -2.23 1.37
N GLU A 76 28.33 -1.86 2.55
CA GLU A 76 27.66 -2.21 3.81
C GLU A 76 26.76 -1.07 4.24
N ALA A 77 25.50 -1.39 4.54
CA ALA A 77 24.52 -0.44 4.99
C ALA A 77 23.90 -0.85 6.33
N ARG A 78 23.77 0.10 7.23
CA ARG A 78 23.03 -0.08 8.49
C ARG A 78 21.62 0.45 8.32
N VAL A 79 20.66 -0.46 8.11
CA VAL A 79 19.27 -0.16 7.80
C VAL A 79 18.37 -0.34 9.03
N GLU A 80 17.36 0.49 9.14
CA GLU A 80 16.38 0.44 10.24
C GLU A 80 15.14 -0.38 9.86
N PHE A 81 15.14 -1.19 8.87
CA PHE A 81 14.03 -2.05 8.41
C PHE A 81 12.59 -1.47 8.53
N LYS A 82 12.45 -0.22 8.93
CA LYS A 82 11.18 0.53 9.06
C LYS A 82 10.85 1.32 7.81
N ARG A 83 11.75 1.28 6.83
CA ARG A 83 11.71 2.16 5.66
C ARG A 83 11.99 1.37 4.39
N GLU A 84 11.52 1.86 3.27
CA GLU A 84 11.90 1.29 1.98
C GLU A 84 13.38 1.60 1.72
N MET A 85 14.13 0.58 1.31
CA MET A 85 15.54 0.72 0.97
C MET A 85 15.72 0.79 -0.55
N PHE A 86 16.55 1.70 -0.98
CA PHE A 86 16.97 1.87 -2.38
C PHE A 86 18.48 1.88 -2.48
N VAL A 87 18.97 1.41 -3.62
CA VAL A 87 20.34 1.59 -4.03
C VAL A 87 20.37 2.58 -5.20
N VAL A 88 21.24 3.57 -5.11
CA VAL A 88 21.32 4.67 -6.07
C VAL A 88 22.74 4.76 -6.61
N ALA A 89 22.89 4.82 -7.93
CA ALA A 89 24.15 5.10 -8.60
C ALA A 89 24.16 6.53 -9.19
N ARG A 90 25.29 7.23 -9.02
CA ARG A 90 25.54 8.56 -9.55
C ARG A 90 26.90 8.62 -10.24
N LYS A 91 26.94 9.20 -11.45
CA LYS A 91 28.18 9.57 -12.14
C LYS A 91 27.96 10.80 -13.01
N PRO A 92 28.84 11.81 -12.98
CA PRO A 92 28.74 12.96 -13.88
C PRO A 92 28.67 12.53 -15.35
N GLY A 93 27.73 13.12 -16.11
CA GLY A 93 27.54 12.81 -17.52
C GLY A 93 26.61 11.63 -17.80
N LEU A 94 26.10 10.95 -16.77
CA LEU A 94 25.06 9.92 -16.85
C LEU A 94 23.87 10.29 -15.97
N ALA A 95 22.71 9.72 -16.29
CA ALA A 95 21.52 9.85 -15.46
C ALA A 95 21.65 9.03 -14.17
N PHE A 96 21.02 9.48 -13.09
CA PHE A 96 20.88 8.66 -11.89
C PHE A 96 20.20 7.33 -12.25
N ALA A 97 20.72 6.26 -11.66
CA ALA A 97 20.06 4.97 -11.67
C ALA A 97 19.75 4.55 -10.24
N TRP A 98 18.59 3.92 -10.02
CA TRP A 98 18.23 3.38 -8.71
C TRP A 98 17.34 2.15 -8.86
N ASP A 99 17.35 1.33 -7.84
CA ASP A 99 16.44 0.22 -7.72
C ASP A 99 16.04 0.03 -6.25
N LYS A 100 14.86 -0.55 -6.05
CA LYS A 100 14.26 -0.76 -4.74
C LYS A 100 14.61 -2.15 -4.22
N ALA A 101 15.07 -2.25 -2.98
CA ALA A 101 15.27 -3.55 -2.35
C ALA A 101 13.93 -4.29 -2.17
N PRO A 102 13.94 -5.61 -2.26
CA PRO A 102 12.80 -6.43 -1.85
C PRO A 102 12.34 -6.07 -0.44
N MET A 103 11.04 -6.19 -0.15
CA MET A 103 10.47 -5.78 1.16
C MET A 103 11.02 -6.58 2.36
N ASP A 104 11.77 -7.65 2.12
CA ASP A 104 12.31 -8.59 3.10
C ASP A 104 13.81 -8.50 3.32
N VAL A 105 14.35 -7.31 3.26
CA VAL A 105 15.79 -7.04 3.47
C VAL A 105 16.31 -7.62 4.79
N ALA A 106 15.46 -7.72 5.82
CA ALA A 106 15.83 -8.26 7.12
C ALA A 106 16.22 -9.76 7.09
N SER A 107 15.73 -10.51 6.12
CA SER A 107 16.00 -11.94 5.96
C SER A 107 17.17 -12.24 5.03
N ALA A 108 17.63 -11.26 4.25
CA ALA A 108 18.68 -11.42 3.27
C ALA A 108 19.91 -10.59 3.69
N PRO A 109 20.96 -11.19 4.25
CA PRO A 109 22.16 -10.47 4.66
C PRO A 109 22.95 -9.90 3.46
N GLN A 110 22.64 -10.36 2.25
CA GLN A 110 23.23 -9.87 1.00
C GLN A 110 22.16 -9.74 -0.08
N ILE A 111 22.13 -8.58 -0.75
CA ILE A 111 21.21 -8.25 -1.84
C ILE A 111 22.02 -7.81 -3.05
N GLU A 112 21.68 -8.34 -4.22
CA GLU A 112 22.34 -8.02 -5.49
C GLU A 112 21.46 -7.11 -6.35
N PHE A 113 22.05 -6.09 -6.97
CA PHE A 113 21.38 -5.13 -7.84
C PHE A 113 22.06 -5.00 -9.20
N HIS A 114 21.25 -4.80 -10.23
CA HIS A 114 21.70 -4.48 -11.59
C HIS A 114 21.18 -3.09 -11.98
N LEU A 115 22.08 -2.11 -12.03
CA LEU A 115 21.70 -0.72 -12.31
C LEU A 115 22.16 -0.32 -13.71
N VAL A 116 21.25 0.31 -14.46
CA VAL A 116 21.53 0.84 -15.80
C VAL A 116 21.49 2.38 -15.73
N MET A 117 22.63 3.02 -16.04
CA MET A 117 22.73 4.48 -16.09
C MET A 117 22.48 4.96 -17.53
N GLU A 118 21.39 5.66 -17.70
CA GLU A 118 20.92 6.16 -18.99
C GLU A 118 21.62 7.45 -19.45
N LYS A 119 21.31 7.87 -20.70
CA LYS A 119 21.66 9.22 -21.15
C LYS A 119 20.93 10.25 -20.33
N PRO A 120 21.64 11.28 -19.81
CA PRO A 120 20.99 12.29 -19.00
C PRO A 120 20.09 13.18 -19.86
N GLN A 121 18.94 13.50 -19.33
CA GLN A 121 17.97 14.45 -19.86
C GLN A 121 17.78 15.59 -18.87
N SER A 122 17.41 16.76 -19.39
CA SER A 122 17.14 17.93 -18.55
C SER A 122 15.65 18.08 -18.23
N LEU A 123 15.39 18.67 -17.10
CA LEU A 123 14.07 19.09 -16.64
C LEU A 123 14.23 20.52 -16.11
N SER A 124 13.44 21.47 -16.62
CA SER A 124 13.59 22.88 -16.24
C SER A 124 12.26 23.61 -16.24
N GLY A 125 12.27 24.77 -15.58
CA GLY A 125 11.09 25.59 -15.47
C GLY A 125 11.37 26.92 -14.77
N VAL A 126 10.30 27.58 -14.34
CA VAL A 126 10.35 28.83 -13.60
C VAL A 126 9.55 28.72 -12.32
N VAL A 127 10.03 29.38 -11.28
CA VAL A 127 9.26 29.61 -10.04
C VAL A 127 8.79 31.06 -10.04
N VAL A 128 7.51 31.24 -9.77
CA VAL A 128 6.85 32.56 -9.73
C VAL A 128 6.02 32.72 -8.46
N ASP A 129 5.71 33.95 -8.08
CA ASP A 129 4.68 34.22 -7.07
C ASP A 129 3.26 34.20 -7.68
N SER A 130 2.24 34.38 -6.86
CA SER A 130 0.84 34.44 -7.28
C SER A 130 0.52 35.60 -8.25
N SER A 131 1.38 36.61 -8.34
CA SER A 131 1.27 37.72 -9.30
C SER A 131 1.95 37.43 -10.64
N GLY A 132 2.65 36.29 -10.74
CA GLY A 132 3.43 35.89 -11.91
C GLY A 132 4.86 36.47 -11.95
N ARG A 133 5.33 37.11 -10.88
CA ARG A 133 6.69 37.66 -10.77
C ARG A 133 7.68 36.53 -10.47
N ALA A 134 8.83 36.56 -11.17
CA ALA A 134 9.90 35.59 -10.99
C ALA A 134 10.45 35.54 -9.55
N MET A 135 10.65 34.39 -9.02
CA MET A 135 11.17 34.11 -7.68
C MET A 135 12.68 33.82 -7.76
N VAL A 136 13.50 34.72 -7.29
CA VAL A 136 14.96 34.58 -7.26
C VAL A 136 15.40 33.89 -5.98
N GLY A 137 16.31 32.93 -6.06
CA GLY A 137 16.85 32.24 -4.89
C GLY A 137 15.86 31.25 -4.21
N ALA A 138 14.75 30.91 -4.85
CA ALA A 138 13.88 29.88 -4.36
C ALA A 138 14.59 28.52 -4.45
N THR A 139 14.51 27.71 -3.38
CA THR A 139 15.05 26.36 -3.38
C THR A 139 14.05 25.43 -4.05
N VAL A 140 14.47 24.72 -5.09
CA VAL A 140 13.69 23.71 -5.78
C VAL A 140 14.35 22.34 -5.56
N ARG A 141 13.62 21.38 -5.03
CA ARG A 141 14.06 20.01 -4.86
C ARG A 141 13.22 19.10 -5.75
N ALA A 142 13.86 18.30 -6.58
CA ALA A 142 13.19 17.30 -7.38
C ALA A 142 13.01 16.02 -6.58
N VAL A 143 11.85 15.36 -6.79
CA VAL A 143 11.48 14.07 -6.19
C VAL A 143 11.14 13.13 -7.34
N PRO A 144 12.14 12.36 -7.82
CA PRO A 144 11.93 11.48 -8.95
C PRO A 144 11.12 10.24 -8.57
N LYS A 145 10.37 9.76 -9.55
CA LYS A 145 9.60 8.51 -9.52
C LYS A 145 9.91 7.71 -10.77
N THR A 146 9.83 6.39 -10.70
CA THR A 146 9.89 5.57 -11.91
C THR A 146 8.57 5.67 -12.67
N GLY A 147 8.62 5.93 -13.97
CA GLY A 147 7.44 6.07 -14.81
C GLY A 147 6.72 4.77 -15.17
N TYR A 148 7.16 3.61 -14.68
CA TYR A 148 6.59 2.31 -15.01
C TYR A 148 5.44 1.93 -14.08
N LEU A 149 4.24 1.74 -14.65
CA LEU A 149 3.05 1.26 -13.95
C LEU A 149 3.07 -0.25 -13.63
N SER A 150 4.16 -0.96 -13.93
CA SER A 150 4.20 -2.42 -13.86
C SER A 150 4.19 -3.02 -12.46
N THR A 151 4.38 -2.22 -11.41
CA THR A 151 4.25 -2.65 -10.02
C THR A 151 3.54 -1.59 -9.20
N LEU A 152 2.65 -2.02 -8.35
CA LEU A 152 1.68 -1.30 -7.52
C LEU A 152 2.22 -0.17 -6.60
N ALA A 153 3.46 0.26 -6.74
CA ALA A 153 4.03 1.33 -5.95
C ALA A 153 5.11 2.08 -6.73
N GLN A 154 4.71 3.16 -7.38
CA GLN A 154 5.65 4.22 -7.71
C GLN A 154 6.04 4.96 -6.42
N SER A 155 6.89 4.34 -5.62
CA SER A 155 7.41 5.04 -4.44
C SER A 155 8.32 6.17 -4.92
N PRO A 156 8.04 7.42 -4.55
CA PRO A 156 8.98 8.50 -4.80
C PRO A 156 10.29 8.18 -4.09
N ILE A 157 11.41 8.36 -4.76
CA ILE A 157 12.70 8.22 -4.12
C ILE A 157 13.17 9.57 -3.57
N SER A 158 13.50 9.58 -2.29
CA SER A 158 14.25 10.70 -1.71
C SER A 158 15.74 10.41 -1.86
N LEU A 159 16.46 11.29 -2.52
CA LEU A 159 17.92 11.23 -2.64
C LEU A 159 18.57 12.25 -1.69
N PRO A 160 19.87 12.09 -1.37
CA PRO A 160 20.60 13.07 -0.56
C PRO A 160 20.36 14.49 -1.07
N GLU A 161 20.07 15.42 -0.18
CA GLU A 161 19.65 16.80 -0.54
C GLU A 161 20.58 17.47 -1.57
N PRO A 162 21.92 17.38 -1.46
CA PRO A 162 22.81 18.03 -2.44
C PRO A 162 22.70 17.48 -3.87
N TRP A 163 22.07 16.32 -4.06
CA TRP A 163 22.01 15.68 -5.38
C TRP A 163 20.85 16.18 -6.24
N LEU A 164 19.76 16.57 -5.61
CA LEU A 164 18.51 16.91 -6.30
C LEU A 164 17.92 18.26 -5.86
N SER A 165 18.73 19.16 -5.35
CA SER A 165 18.31 20.51 -5.01
C SER A 165 19.04 21.53 -5.85
N THR A 166 18.33 22.58 -6.27
CA THR A 166 18.89 23.72 -6.97
C THR A 166 18.23 25.01 -6.47
N MET A 167 18.83 26.15 -6.74
CA MET A 167 18.24 27.46 -6.49
C MET A 167 17.88 28.12 -7.81
N THR A 168 16.80 28.90 -7.82
CA THR A 168 16.40 29.64 -8.99
C THR A 168 17.33 30.84 -9.27
N ASP A 169 17.58 31.12 -10.55
CA ASP A 169 18.37 32.25 -11.03
C ASP A 169 17.62 33.59 -10.95
N ALA A 170 18.22 34.64 -11.53
CA ALA A 170 17.67 36.02 -11.55
C ALA A 170 16.30 36.11 -12.28
N GLU A 171 16.02 35.20 -13.19
CA GLU A 171 14.76 35.09 -13.93
C GLU A 171 13.80 34.06 -13.33
N GLY A 172 14.11 33.54 -12.12
CA GLY A 172 13.34 32.56 -11.43
C GLY A 172 13.44 31.13 -12.05
N ARG A 173 14.45 30.88 -12.91
CA ARG A 173 14.58 29.61 -13.61
C ARG A 173 15.33 28.60 -12.77
N PHE A 174 14.91 27.32 -12.88
CA PHE A 174 15.60 26.17 -12.31
C PHE A 174 15.88 25.12 -13.38
N ARG A 175 16.88 24.28 -13.15
CA ARG A 175 17.25 23.21 -14.08
C ARG A 175 17.89 22.04 -13.34
N PHE A 176 17.53 20.81 -13.77
CA PHE A 176 18.15 19.54 -13.42
C PHE A 176 18.58 18.81 -14.68
N ASP A 177 19.77 18.21 -14.69
CA ASP A 177 20.39 17.61 -15.88
C ASP A 177 20.79 16.13 -15.71
N ALA A 178 20.25 15.45 -14.71
CA ALA A 178 20.75 14.11 -14.32
C ALA A 178 19.68 13.01 -14.28
N PHE A 179 18.58 13.19 -14.97
CA PHE A 179 17.51 12.20 -15.00
C PHE A 179 17.51 11.37 -16.26
N SER A 180 17.09 10.10 -16.14
CA SER A 180 16.75 9.31 -17.32
C SER A 180 15.43 9.79 -17.91
N ALA A 181 15.23 9.50 -19.14
CA ALA A 181 14.10 9.97 -19.90
C ALA A 181 12.74 9.39 -19.45
N ASP A 182 12.74 8.25 -18.77
CA ASP A 182 11.55 7.56 -18.29
C ASP A 182 11.17 7.95 -16.86
N VAL A 183 11.84 8.97 -16.30
CA VAL A 183 11.59 9.51 -14.98
C VAL A 183 10.49 10.57 -15.03
N ILE A 184 9.63 10.54 -14.04
CA ILE A 184 8.67 11.61 -13.72
C ILE A 184 9.12 12.25 -12.42
N CYS A 185 9.15 13.58 -12.36
CA CYS A 185 9.55 14.32 -11.16
C CYS A 185 8.39 15.09 -10.58
N ASP A 186 8.24 15.01 -9.27
CA ASP A 186 7.57 16.02 -8.49
C ASP A 186 8.58 17.02 -7.97
N PHE A 187 8.09 18.13 -7.45
CA PHE A 187 8.92 19.19 -6.89
C PHE A 187 8.48 19.57 -5.49
N TRP A 188 9.44 19.95 -4.72
CA TRP A 188 9.28 20.64 -3.47
C TRP A 188 9.95 22.00 -3.56
N VAL A 189 9.20 23.08 -3.30
CA VAL A 189 9.66 24.44 -3.55
C VAL A 189 9.45 25.31 -2.32
N ARG A 190 10.47 26.07 -1.93
CA ARG A 190 10.40 27.00 -0.80
C ARG A 190 11.12 28.29 -1.10
N ALA A 191 10.59 29.38 -0.57
CA ALA A 191 11.25 30.70 -0.53
C ALA A 191 10.81 31.43 0.74
N GLU A 192 11.64 32.36 1.21
CA GLU A 192 11.32 33.17 2.38
C GLU A 192 10.10 34.07 2.10
N GLY A 193 9.15 34.14 3.04
CA GLY A 193 7.91 34.91 2.91
C GLY A 193 6.81 34.25 2.09
N TYR A 194 7.03 33.00 1.66
CA TYR A 194 6.07 32.21 0.87
C TYR A 194 5.81 30.85 1.48
N ALA A 195 4.59 30.35 1.30
CA ALA A 195 4.27 29.01 1.72
C ALA A 195 5.01 27.98 0.88
N CYS A 196 5.50 26.94 1.55
CA CYS A 196 6.16 25.83 0.88
C CYS A 196 5.14 25.02 0.08
N VAL A 197 5.46 24.71 -1.17
CA VAL A 197 4.60 23.96 -2.09
C VAL A 197 5.28 22.65 -2.51
N HIS A 198 4.50 21.59 -2.62
CA HIS A 198 4.92 20.37 -3.28
C HIS A 198 3.89 19.94 -4.34
N THR A 199 4.36 19.30 -5.40
CA THR A 199 3.52 18.96 -6.57
C THR A 199 3.01 17.52 -6.57
N PHE A 200 3.25 16.75 -5.55
CA PHE A 200 2.79 15.36 -5.49
C PHE A 200 1.47 15.23 -4.73
N THR A 201 0.65 14.32 -5.22
CA THR A 201 -0.64 14.00 -4.60
C THR A 201 -0.46 12.95 -3.52
N THR A 202 -1.26 13.03 -2.45
CA THR A 202 -1.17 12.15 -1.28
C THR A 202 -1.72 10.74 -1.50
N ASN A 203 -2.52 10.51 -2.54
CA ASN A 203 -3.23 9.27 -2.74
C ASN A 203 -2.50 8.25 -3.61
N HIS A 204 -1.17 8.32 -3.72
CA HIS A 204 -0.39 7.36 -4.52
C HIS A 204 -0.94 7.14 -5.94
N LEU A 205 -1.62 8.15 -6.49
CA LEU A 205 -2.10 8.09 -7.85
C LEU A 205 -0.89 8.01 -8.77
N PRO A 206 -0.69 6.90 -9.47
CA PRO A 206 0.42 6.78 -10.38
C PRO A 206 0.29 7.87 -11.43
N GLY A 207 1.36 8.67 -11.60
CA GLY A 207 1.56 9.46 -12.79
C GLY A 207 1.25 10.94 -12.75
N LEU A 208 0.93 11.51 -11.62
CA LEU A 208 0.93 12.97 -11.50
C LEU A 208 2.35 13.43 -11.19
N GLY A 209 2.96 14.15 -12.08
CA GLY A 209 4.31 14.68 -12.01
C GLY A 209 4.72 15.23 -13.36
N TYR A 210 5.93 15.76 -13.44
CA TYR A 210 6.45 16.33 -14.67
C TYR A 210 7.39 15.35 -15.36
N GLU A 211 7.08 15.00 -16.61
CA GLU A 211 7.96 14.16 -17.43
C GLU A 211 9.30 14.86 -17.66
N VAL A 212 10.38 14.10 -17.58
CA VAL A 212 11.73 14.60 -17.91
C VAL A 212 11.79 14.95 -19.41
N GLY A 213 12.54 16.00 -19.74
CA GLY A 213 12.59 16.59 -21.07
C GLY A 213 11.76 17.88 -21.22
N ARG A 214 10.92 18.20 -20.24
CA ARG A 214 10.14 19.45 -20.24
C ARG A 214 11.01 20.65 -19.83
N SER A 215 10.71 21.80 -20.45
CA SER A 215 11.34 23.09 -20.15
C SER A 215 10.33 24.21 -19.86
N ASP A 216 9.05 23.86 -19.81
CA ASP A 216 7.90 24.75 -19.69
C ASP A 216 7.21 24.67 -18.32
N ILE A 217 7.89 24.11 -17.32
CA ILE A 217 7.33 23.92 -15.98
C ILE A 217 7.18 25.28 -15.30
N ARG A 218 6.01 25.53 -14.74
CA ARG A 218 5.72 26.73 -13.96
C ARG A 218 5.25 26.30 -12.58
N LEU A 219 6.00 26.67 -11.54
CA LEU A 219 5.69 26.42 -10.15
C LEU A 219 5.33 27.75 -9.48
N THR A 220 4.17 27.81 -8.83
CA THR A 220 3.67 29.05 -8.21
C THR A 220 3.74 28.93 -6.70
N LEU A 221 4.41 29.86 -6.05
CA LEU A 221 4.46 29.97 -4.60
C LEU A 221 3.42 30.99 -4.11
N PRO A 222 2.44 30.59 -3.31
CA PRO A 222 1.51 31.51 -2.66
C PRO A 222 2.18 32.23 -1.49
N LEU A 223 1.70 33.42 -1.17
CA LEU A 223 2.13 34.14 0.05
C LEU A 223 1.84 33.29 1.29
N GLU A 224 2.72 33.40 2.27
CA GLU A 224 2.51 32.75 3.55
C GLU A 224 1.65 33.58 4.49
N HIS A 225 0.79 32.92 5.24
CA HIS A 225 0.02 33.48 6.34
C HIS A 225 0.36 32.72 7.63
N ARG A 226 -0.01 33.30 8.75
CA ARG A 226 0.11 32.65 10.06
C ARG A 226 -1.27 32.18 10.51
N VAL A 227 -1.33 30.99 11.08
CA VAL A 227 -2.51 30.49 11.78
C VAL A 227 -2.14 30.34 13.24
N GLN A 228 -2.72 31.19 14.08
CA GLN A 228 -2.47 31.21 15.51
C GLN A 228 -3.74 30.86 16.28
N GLY A 229 -3.60 30.01 17.27
CA GLY A 229 -4.70 29.60 18.11
C GLY A 229 -4.26 29.14 19.49
N ARG A 230 -5.20 28.61 20.21
CA ARG A 230 -5.00 28.05 21.55
C ARG A 230 -5.65 26.68 21.67
N VAL A 231 -4.92 25.74 22.24
CA VAL A 231 -5.46 24.44 22.63
C VAL A 231 -6.04 24.56 24.05
N VAL A 232 -7.30 24.19 24.19
CA VAL A 232 -8.00 24.16 25.48
C VAL A 232 -8.58 22.79 25.77
N GLU A 233 -8.75 22.46 27.04
CA GLU A 233 -9.43 21.23 27.43
C GLU A 233 -10.92 21.33 27.11
N GLN A 234 -11.47 20.32 26.46
CA GLN A 234 -12.85 20.27 26.02
C GLN A 234 -13.85 20.60 27.13
N GLY A 235 -14.74 21.54 26.82
CA GLY A 235 -15.76 22.02 27.76
C GLY A 235 -15.23 22.95 28.85
N THR A 236 -13.98 23.41 28.75
CA THR A 236 -13.36 24.39 29.65
C THR A 236 -12.51 25.40 28.86
N ASP A 237 -12.04 26.45 29.51
CA ASP A 237 -11.04 27.38 28.94
C ASP A 237 -9.62 27.08 29.44
N ASN A 238 -9.40 25.94 30.10
CA ASN A 238 -8.08 25.58 30.62
C ASN A 238 -7.10 25.35 29.47
N PRO A 239 -5.94 26.01 29.48
CA PRO A 239 -4.93 25.81 28.44
C PRO A 239 -4.33 24.42 28.49
N VAL A 240 -4.10 23.84 27.34
CA VAL A 240 -3.47 22.53 27.19
C VAL A 240 -2.08 22.70 26.54
N PRO A 241 -1.01 22.57 27.32
CA PRO A 241 0.34 22.67 26.79
C PRO A 241 0.85 21.35 26.19
N ASN A 242 1.93 21.47 25.42
CA ASN A 242 2.69 20.34 24.86
C ASN A 242 1.86 19.40 23.95
N VAL A 243 0.88 19.93 23.25
CA VAL A 243 0.17 19.21 22.19
C VAL A 243 0.88 19.44 20.86
N ASP A 244 1.28 18.34 20.22
CA ASP A 244 1.85 18.43 18.87
C ASP A 244 0.70 18.47 17.86
N LEU A 245 0.70 19.50 17.03
CA LEU A 245 -0.34 19.79 16.04
C LEU A 245 0.26 19.84 14.65
N GLN A 246 -0.50 19.45 13.66
CA GLN A 246 -0.17 19.64 12.24
C GLN A 246 -1.32 20.31 11.52
N ILE A 247 -1.02 21.02 10.44
CA ILE A 247 -2.01 21.64 9.56
C ILE A 247 -1.84 21.11 8.14
N SER A 248 -2.92 20.74 7.49
CA SER A 248 -2.91 20.18 6.13
C SER A 248 -4.20 20.54 5.40
N PRO A 249 -4.25 20.48 4.06
CA PRO A 249 -5.52 20.55 3.33
C PRO A 249 -6.51 19.50 3.81
N PRO A 250 -7.84 19.73 3.77
CA PRO A 250 -8.86 18.77 4.16
C PRO A 250 -8.75 17.46 3.39
N ASP A 251 -9.04 16.32 4.04
CA ASP A 251 -8.98 15.01 3.41
C ASP A 251 -9.85 14.91 2.15
N SER A 252 -11.01 15.57 2.16
CA SER A 252 -11.93 15.62 1.01
C SER A 252 -11.36 16.33 -0.23
N ARG A 253 -10.28 17.11 -0.08
CA ARG A 253 -9.61 17.84 -1.17
C ARG A 253 -8.19 17.34 -1.45
N ARG A 254 -7.70 16.35 -0.70
CA ARG A 254 -6.33 15.82 -0.89
C ARG A 254 -6.15 15.14 -2.25
N GLU A 255 -7.22 14.71 -2.89
CA GLU A 255 -7.21 14.11 -4.21
C GLU A 255 -7.15 15.14 -5.34
N ASP A 256 -7.66 16.37 -5.09
CA ASP A 256 -7.86 17.38 -6.11
C ASP A 256 -6.74 18.43 -6.19
N ILE A 257 -5.85 18.47 -5.20
CA ILE A 257 -4.87 19.57 -5.10
C ILE A 257 -3.52 19.13 -5.66
N LYS A 258 -3.16 19.71 -6.81
CA LYS A 258 -1.86 19.52 -7.46
C LYS A 258 -0.70 20.09 -6.65
N ASP A 259 -0.93 21.22 -5.98
CA ASP A 259 0.07 21.93 -5.19
C ASP A 259 -0.37 21.92 -3.72
N GLN A 260 0.13 20.99 -2.94
CA GLN A 260 -0.27 20.80 -1.55
C GLN A 260 0.69 21.51 -0.60
N TYR A 261 0.12 22.12 0.44
CA TYR A 261 0.86 22.63 1.59
C TYR A 261 1.04 21.53 2.64
N LEU A 262 2.27 21.32 3.08
CA LEU A 262 2.57 20.51 4.25
C LEU A 262 3.16 21.41 5.33
N GLY A 263 2.35 21.71 6.37
CA GLY A 263 2.84 22.42 7.54
C GLY A 263 3.74 21.51 8.38
N TYR A 264 4.79 22.07 8.93
CA TYR A 264 5.58 21.41 9.94
C TYR A 264 4.77 21.25 11.23
N PRO A 265 4.96 20.15 11.98
CA PRO A 265 4.34 20.01 13.29
C PRO A 265 4.77 21.20 14.20
N VAL A 266 3.80 21.74 14.91
CA VAL A 266 4.04 22.77 15.94
C VAL A 266 3.54 22.27 17.28
N ARG A 267 4.14 22.75 18.36
CA ARG A 267 3.76 22.34 19.72
C ARG A 267 3.14 23.52 20.46
N SER A 268 2.04 23.28 21.18
CA SER A 268 1.44 24.29 22.03
C SER A 268 2.35 24.61 23.22
N ASP A 269 2.46 25.92 23.54
CA ASP A 269 3.27 26.44 24.65
C ASP A 269 2.59 26.22 26.04
N ALA A 270 3.19 26.76 27.10
CA ALA A 270 2.67 26.68 28.47
C ALA A 270 1.25 27.26 28.65
N ASN A 271 0.85 28.18 27.77
CA ASN A 271 -0.48 28.81 27.74
C ASN A 271 -1.41 28.16 26.73
N GLY A 272 -1.03 27.01 26.16
CA GLY A 272 -1.78 26.33 25.11
C GLY A 272 -1.67 26.98 23.73
N VAL A 273 -0.88 28.06 23.57
CA VAL A 273 -0.80 28.79 22.29
C VAL A 273 0.04 28.03 21.29
N PHE A 274 -0.44 27.95 20.05
CA PHE A 274 0.29 27.41 18.91
C PHE A 274 0.30 28.42 17.75
N VAL A 275 1.31 28.32 16.89
CA VAL A 275 1.46 29.16 15.69
C VAL A 275 1.98 28.30 14.54
N PHE A 276 1.18 28.16 13.49
CA PHE A 276 1.64 27.62 12.21
C PHE A 276 2.12 28.78 11.34
N PRO A 277 3.40 28.85 11.01
CA PRO A 277 3.91 29.76 9.98
C PRO A 277 3.71 29.17 8.59
N GLY A 278 3.78 29.99 7.58
CA GLY A 278 3.91 29.49 6.20
C GLY A 278 2.66 28.86 5.62
N VAL A 279 1.46 29.16 6.11
CA VAL A 279 0.19 28.56 5.64
C VAL A 279 -0.33 29.36 4.43
N PRO A 280 -0.64 28.73 3.28
CA PRO A 280 -1.23 29.42 2.13
C PRO A 280 -2.71 29.74 2.36
N GLU A 281 -3.28 30.61 1.52
CA GLU A 281 -4.72 30.81 1.43
C GLU A 281 -5.44 29.49 1.08
N GLY A 282 -6.63 29.29 1.65
CA GLY A 282 -7.45 28.11 1.39
C GLY A 282 -8.07 27.50 2.64
N GLU A 283 -8.71 26.37 2.45
CA GLU A 283 -9.25 25.55 3.54
C GLU A 283 -8.19 24.57 4.04
N HIS A 284 -8.07 24.45 5.35
CA HIS A 284 -7.13 23.55 6.01
C HIS A 284 -7.80 22.83 7.18
N GLU A 285 -7.21 21.73 7.59
CA GLU A 285 -7.55 20.98 8.81
C GLU A 285 -6.35 20.93 9.75
N ILE A 286 -6.60 21.18 11.03
CA ILE A 286 -5.62 21.02 12.11
C ILE A 286 -5.89 19.69 12.79
N ASP A 287 -4.89 18.82 12.77
CA ASP A 287 -4.91 17.50 13.34
C ASP A 287 -3.83 17.32 14.41
N LEU A 288 -3.97 16.27 15.21
CA LEU A 288 -2.91 15.85 16.12
C LEU A 288 -1.70 15.35 15.33
N ALA A 289 -0.56 15.96 15.57
CA ALA A 289 0.71 15.40 15.13
C ALA A 289 1.24 14.42 16.17
N TYR A 290 1.54 13.19 15.76
CA TYR A 290 2.17 12.24 16.68
C TYR A 290 3.65 12.58 16.82
N PRO A 291 4.16 12.71 18.05
CA PRO A 291 5.56 13.00 18.29
C PRO A 291 6.45 11.86 17.80
N GLU A 292 7.64 12.18 17.31
CA GLU A 292 8.63 11.16 16.93
C GLU A 292 9.05 10.27 18.09
N ARG A 293 9.01 10.81 19.30
CA ARG A 293 9.33 10.11 20.56
C ARG A 293 8.27 10.39 21.61
N GLY A 294 7.88 9.34 22.32
CA GLY A 294 6.88 9.43 23.36
C GLY A 294 5.45 9.16 22.87
N VAL A 295 4.50 9.37 23.75
CA VAL A 295 3.08 9.16 23.51
C VAL A 295 2.36 10.46 23.86
N PRO A 296 1.50 11.01 23.00
CA PRO A 296 0.72 12.19 23.36
C PRO A 296 -0.19 11.86 24.56
N THR A 297 -0.49 12.85 25.37
CA THR A 297 -1.44 12.73 26.48
C THR A 297 -2.81 13.26 26.12
N TRP A 298 -2.90 14.03 25.05
CA TRP A 298 -4.10 14.68 24.58
C TRP A 298 -4.44 14.23 23.17
N ILE A 299 -5.73 14.20 22.88
CA ILE A 299 -6.29 13.93 21.57
C ILE A 299 -7.15 15.13 21.19
N ILE A 300 -7.04 15.59 19.95
CA ILE A 300 -7.90 16.63 19.39
C ILE A 300 -8.84 16.04 18.34
N GLU A 301 -9.95 16.70 18.11
CA GLU A 301 -10.74 16.51 16.89
C GLU A 301 -10.17 17.38 15.78
N SER A 302 -10.23 16.86 14.55
CA SER A 302 -9.83 17.64 13.38
C SER A 302 -10.61 18.96 13.34
N THR A 303 -9.87 20.07 13.26
CA THR A 303 -10.46 21.42 13.32
C THR A 303 -10.25 22.11 11.98
N ARG A 304 -11.33 22.44 11.28
CA ARG A 304 -11.27 23.18 10.02
C ARG A 304 -10.97 24.65 10.24
N VAL A 305 -10.11 25.19 9.38
CA VAL A 305 -9.75 26.60 9.34
C VAL A 305 -9.70 27.09 7.89
N VAL A 306 -10.26 28.25 7.64
CA VAL A 306 -10.19 28.94 6.34
C VAL A 306 -9.21 30.12 6.46
N VAL A 307 -8.14 30.05 5.69
CA VAL A 307 -7.13 31.10 5.59
C VAL A 307 -7.46 31.96 4.36
N GLY A 308 -7.78 33.23 4.58
CA GLY A 308 -7.99 34.21 3.52
C GLY A 308 -6.73 35.04 3.30
N THR A 309 -6.89 36.27 2.78
CA THR A 309 -5.78 37.23 2.51
C THR A 309 -5.09 37.78 3.77
N LYS A 310 -5.52 37.35 4.96
CA LYS A 310 -4.95 37.75 6.25
C LYS A 310 -4.68 36.53 7.11
N SER A 311 -3.68 36.62 7.97
CA SER A 311 -3.40 35.65 9.01
C SER A 311 -4.61 35.42 9.91
N VAL A 312 -4.80 34.16 10.36
CA VAL A 312 -5.87 33.77 11.26
C VAL A 312 -5.37 33.83 12.70
N GLU A 313 -6.11 34.53 13.56
CA GLU A 313 -5.80 34.66 14.98
C GLU A 313 -7.02 34.25 15.83
N GLY A 314 -6.76 33.85 17.09
CA GLY A 314 -7.81 33.55 18.06
C GLY A 314 -8.55 32.22 17.83
N LEU A 315 -7.99 31.31 17.05
CA LEU A 315 -8.57 29.97 16.86
C LEU A 315 -8.50 29.16 18.15
N THR A 316 -9.58 28.45 18.44
CA THR A 316 -9.64 27.51 19.58
C THR A 316 -9.70 26.08 19.07
N VAL A 317 -8.81 25.23 19.58
CA VAL A 317 -8.79 23.78 19.33
C VAL A 317 -9.06 23.06 20.64
N GLU A 318 -10.12 22.27 20.67
CA GLU A 318 -10.47 21.49 21.86
C GLU A 318 -9.68 20.18 21.92
N ALA A 319 -9.12 19.89 23.09
CA ALA A 319 -8.42 18.65 23.38
C ALA A 319 -9.10 17.83 24.46
N VAL A 320 -9.15 16.54 24.27
CA VAL A 320 -9.62 15.55 25.26
C VAL A 320 -8.40 14.81 25.81
N LYS A 321 -8.34 14.68 27.12
CA LYS A 321 -7.30 13.84 27.73
C LYS A 321 -7.53 12.39 27.33
N GLY A 322 -6.59 11.81 26.61
CA GLY A 322 -6.63 10.42 26.18
C GLY A 322 -6.35 9.44 27.32
N GLY A 323 -6.50 8.17 27.05
CA GLY A 323 -5.96 7.09 27.87
C GLY A 323 -4.76 6.45 27.16
N VAL A 324 -3.75 6.08 27.92
CA VAL A 324 -2.58 5.39 27.38
C VAL A 324 -2.89 3.89 27.32
N VAL A 325 -2.67 3.29 26.16
CA VAL A 325 -2.67 1.83 26.01
C VAL A 325 -1.24 1.37 25.94
N GLU A 326 -0.87 0.49 26.85
CA GLU A 326 0.44 -0.14 26.93
C GLU A 326 0.28 -1.63 26.68
N ILE A 327 0.88 -2.13 25.60
CA ILE A 327 0.76 -3.53 25.17
C ILE A 327 2.13 -4.18 25.26
N LEU A 328 2.26 -5.14 26.17
CA LEU A 328 3.42 -6.00 26.29
C LEU A 328 3.23 -7.24 25.41
N VAL A 329 4.08 -7.41 24.41
CA VAL A 329 4.07 -8.57 23.51
C VAL A 329 5.21 -9.50 23.89
N ARG A 330 4.89 -10.78 24.09
CA ARG A 330 5.84 -11.82 24.49
C ARG A 330 5.72 -13.06 23.63
N ASP A 331 6.79 -13.81 23.56
CA ASP A 331 6.79 -15.16 23.02
C ASP A 331 5.99 -16.10 23.93
N ALA A 332 5.01 -16.81 23.38
CA ALA A 332 4.10 -17.66 24.15
C ALA A 332 4.81 -18.80 24.88
N LYS A 333 5.94 -19.30 24.34
CA LYS A 333 6.69 -20.43 24.88
C LYS A 333 7.76 -20.02 25.87
N THR A 334 8.56 -19.01 25.50
CA THR A 334 9.71 -18.59 26.32
C THR A 334 9.37 -17.45 27.27
N ARG A 335 8.23 -16.78 27.10
CA ARG A 335 7.78 -15.58 27.84
C ARG A 335 8.71 -14.38 27.68
N GLN A 336 9.66 -14.45 26.76
CA GLN A 336 10.56 -13.34 26.47
C GLN A 336 9.84 -12.22 25.70
N PRO A 337 10.13 -10.94 25.97
CA PRO A 337 9.54 -9.83 25.25
C PRO A 337 9.97 -9.85 23.78
N ILE A 338 9.05 -9.50 22.88
CA ILE A 338 9.29 -9.47 21.43
C ILE A 338 9.34 -8.02 20.97
N PRO A 339 10.50 -7.52 20.53
CA PRO A 339 10.62 -6.19 19.97
C PRO A 339 10.22 -6.14 18.49
N GLY A 340 9.84 -4.94 17.99
CA GLY A 340 9.58 -4.68 16.58
C GLY A 340 8.24 -5.23 16.06
N ILE A 341 7.33 -5.61 16.92
CA ILE A 341 5.97 -6.02 16.57
C ILE A 341 5.10 -4.78 16.33
N CYS A 342 4.36 -4.78 15.23
CA CYS A 342 3.44 -3.71 14.88
C CYS A 342 2.12 -3.86 15.63
N VAL A 343 1.67 -2.77 16.24
CA VAL A 343 0.38 -2.70 16.95
C VAL A 343 -0.52 -1.68 16.24
N SER A 344 -1.65 -2.13 15.72
CA SER A 344 -2.67 -1.27 15.12
C SER A 344 -3.79 -1.02 16.12
N LEU A 345 -4.12 0.25 16.33
CA LEU A 345 -5.19 0.72 17.19
C LEU A 345 -6.14 1.64 16.38
N PRO A 346 -7.42 1.78 16.74
CA PRO A 346 -8.32 2.74 16.10
C PRO A 346 -7.74 4.17 16.18
N ASN A 347 -7.95 4.95 15.14
CA ASN A 347 -7.48 6.34 15.01
C ASN A 347 -5.96 6.51 14.77
N PHE A 348 -5.25 5.43 14.43
CA PHE A 348 -3.89 5.53 13.90
C PHE A 348 -3.89 5.37 12.38
N SER A 349 -3.21 6.28 11.69
CA SER A 349 -2.90 6.07 10.28
C SER A 349 -1.84 4.96 10.15
N VAL A 350 -1.92 4.18 9.07
CA VAL A 350 -1.00 3.05 8.81
C VAL A 350 0.48 3.46 8.87
N SER A 351 0.79 4.73 8.55
CA SER A 351 2.15 5.27 8.55
C SER A 351 2.77 5.48 9.95
N ARG A 352 1.99 5.41 11.02
CA ARG A 352 2.44 5.71 12.39
C ARG A 352 2.02 4.68 13.43
N LEU A 353 1.86 3.43 13.02
CA LEU A 353 1.55 2.37 13.95
C LEU A 353 2.66 2.22 15.00
N PRO A 354 2.33 2.14 16.30
CA PRO A 354 3.34 1.88 17.33
C PRO A 354 3.93 0.48 17.15
N TYR A 355 5.23 0.40 17.36
CA TYR A 355 5.97 -0.86 17.39
C TYR A 355 6.47 -1.13 18.81
N THR A 356 6.56 -2.41 19.17
CA THR A 356 7.15 -2.79 20.46
C THR A 356 8.63 -2.40 20.52
N ASP A 357 9.02 -1.83 21.65
CA ASP A 357 10.40 -1.45 21.99
C ASP A 357 11.26 -2.67 22.37
N SER A 358 12.50 -2.45 22.84
CA SER A 358 13.41 -3.52 23.29
C SER A 358 12.88 -4.35 24.46
N HIS A 359 11.88 -3.85 25.17
CA HIS A 359 11.22 -4.54 26.26
C HIS A 359 9.91 -5.20 25.83
N GLY A 360 9.64 -5.27 24.53
CA GLY A 360 8.42 -5.82 23.96
C GLY A 360 7.17 -4.95 24.18
N VAL A 361 7.33 -3.66 24.51
CA VAL A 361 6.22 -2.79 24.89
C VAL A 361 5.91 -1.77 23.77
N ALA A 362 4.68 -1.77 23.31
CA ALA A 362 4.13 -0.71 22.46
C ALA A 362 3.23 0.21 23.30
N ARG A 363 3.32 1.53 23.05
CA ARG A 363 2.48 2.54 23.73
C ARG A 363 1.79 3.43 22.72
N ALA A 364 0.51 3.71 22.99
CA ALA A 364 -0.29 4.65 22.22
C ALA A 364 -1.27 5.39 23.12
N CYS A 365 -1.58 6.64 22.77
CA CYS A 365 -2.69 7.38 23.35
C CYS A 365 -3.91 7.23 22.45
N VAL A 366 -5.02 6.78 22.99
CA VAL A 366 -6.28 6.60 22.27
C VAL A 366 -7.43 7.27 23.00
N ARG A 367 -8.52 7.54 22.30
CA ARG A 367 -9.73 8.13 22.86
C ARG A 367 -10.31 7.21 23.93
N PRO A 368 -10.77 7.77 25.09
CA PRO A 368 -11.47 6.99 26.11
C PRO A 368 -12.69 6.29 25.54
N GLY A 369 -12.97 5.08 26.01
CA GLY A 369 -14.08 4.25 25.56
C GLY A 369 -13.64 2.85 25.11
N GLU A 370 -14.54 2.13 24.47
CA GLU A 370 -14.23 0.82 23.91
C GLU A 370 -13.22 0.93 22.76
N SER A 371 -12.20 0.11 22.79
CA SER A 371 -11.11 0.04 21.81
C SER A 371 -10.75 -1.41 21.46
N ARG A 372 -9.98 -1.58 20.42
CA ARG A 372 -9.45 -2.88 19.98
C ARG A 372 -8.01 -2.73 19.52
N ALA A 373 -7.23 -3.79 19.62
CA ALA A 373 -5.89 -3.86 19.09
C ALA A 373 -5.77 -4.97 18.05
N LEU A 374 -5.04 -4.70 16.98
CA LEU A 374 -4.59 -5.69 16.01
C LEU A 374 -3.07 -5.73 16.10
N ILE A 375 -2.54 -6.89 16.43
CA ILE A 375 -1.10 -7.10 16.57
C ILE A 375 -0.66 -7.95 15.40
N SER A 376 0.15 -7.36 14.54
CA SER A 376 0.66 -8.00 13.36
C SER A 376 2.16 -8.21 13.50
N SER A 377 2.61 -9.41 13.20
CA SER A 377 4.04 -9.68 13.03
C SER A 377 4.66 -8.82 11.89
N GLY A 378 3.82 -8.02 11.24
CA GLY A 378 4.18 -6.98 10.29
C GLY A 378 4.50 -7.51 8.90
N ALA A 379 4.08 -6.79 7.89
CA ALA A 379 4.64 -6.96 6.56
C ALA A 379 6.16 -6.69 6.64
N GLY A 380 6.96 -7.73 6.55
CA GLY A 380 8.39 -7.65 6.34
C GLY A 380 9.31 -7.58 7.56
N ARG A 381 8.83 -7.61 8.82
CA ARG A 381 9.75 -7.25 9.92
C ARG A 381 9.98 -8.29 11.01
N ASN A 382 9.01 -9.08 11.35
CA ASN A 382 9.17 -10.15 12.33
C ASN A 382 8.20 -11.29 12.05
N ARG A 383 8.38 -11.97 10.93
CA ARG A 383 7.60 -13.14 10.52
C ARG A 383 7.84 -14.36 11.41
N GLN A 384 8.60 -14.20 12.48
CA GLN A 384 8.87 -15.28 13.42
C GLN A 384 7.68 -15.63 14.29
N TYR A 385 6.61 -14.82 14.28
CA TYR A 385 5.42 -14.99 15.11
C TYR A 385 4.14 -14.94 14.28
N GLN A 386 3.08 -15.56 14.80
CA GLN A 386 1.73 -15.45 14.27
C GLN A 386 1.12 -14.10 14.64
N SER A 387 0.21 -13.58 13.80
CA SER A 387 -0.52 -12.36 14.13
C SER A 387 -1.63 -12.64 15.16
N TRP A 388 -1.98 -11.65 15.93
CA TRP A 388 -3.01 -11.73 16.97
C TRP A 388 -4.13 -10.71 16.67
N GLY A 389 -5.37 -11.09 16.88
CA GLY A 389 -6.51 -10.19 16.69
C GLY A 389 -7.13 -10.17 15.30
N ILE A 390 -6.65 -11.00 14.34
CA ILE A 390 -7.24 -11.06 13.00
C ILE A 390 -8.59 -11.79 12.95
N HIS A 391 -8.88 -12.65 13.94
CA HIS A 391 -10.04 -13.56 13.93
C HIS A 391 -10.82 -13.67 15.24
N GLY A 392 -10.51 -12.87 16.28
CA GLY A 392 -11.07 -13.02 17.62
C GLY A 392 -12.05 -11.92 18.02
N VAL A 393 -13.19 -12.32 18.56
CA VAL A 393 -14.21 -11.43 19.15
C VAL A 393 -13.74 -10.82 20.50
N ASN A 394 -12.59 -11.29 21.04
CA ASN A 394 -12.12 -10.95 22.39
C ASN A 394 -11.06 -9.84 22.47
N ASP A 395 -10.81 -9.13 21.35
CA ASP A 395 -9.73 -8.15 21.27
C ASP A 395 -10.16 -6.74 21.72
N ARG A 396 -11.33 -6.62 22.32
CA ARG A 396 -11.89 -5.36 22.79
C ARG A 396 -11.50 -5.13 24.24
N PHE A 397 -11.13 -3.90 24.53
CA PHE A 397 -10.81 -3.44 25.87
C PHE A 397 -11.34 -2.02 26.09
N PHE A 398 -11.39 -1.59 27.33
CA PHE A 398 -11.91 -0.26 27.66
C PHE A 398 -10.77 0.66 28.08
N VAL A 399 -10.72 1.85 27.49
CA VAL A 399 -9.72 2.88 27.78
C VAL A 399 -10.33 3.94 28.70
N ILE A 400 -9.69 4.18 29.83
CA ILE A 400 -10.14 5.17 30.81
C ILE A 400 -9.35 6.46 30.62
N ARG A 401 -10.04 7.58 30.70
CA ARG A 401 -9.49 8.93 30.53
C ARG A 401 -8.36 9.19 31.53
N GLY A 402 -7.18 9.49 31.02
CA GLY A 402 -6.00 9.84 31.81
C GLY A 402 -5.32 8.67 32.53
N GLU A 403 -5.80 7.45 32.33
CA GLU A 403 -5.23 6.23 32.90
C GLU A 403 -4.44 5.43 31.87
N THR A 404 -3.67 4.46 32.38
CA THR A 404 -2.96 3.49 31.53
C THR A 404 -3.67 2.15 31.57
N THR A 405 -4.19 1.74 30.42
CA THR A 405 -4.72 0.39 30.19
C THR A 405 -3.56 -0.52 29.76
N ARG A 406 -3.29 -1.57 30.54
CA ARG A 406 -2.22 -2.53 30.23
C ARG A 406 -2.79 -3.82 29.68
N LEU A 407 -2.23 -4.26 28.57
CA LEU A 407 -2.54 -5.53 27.92
C LEU A 407 -1.27 -6.36 27.81
N GLU A 408 -1.42 -7.65 28.00
CA GLU A 408 -0.35 -8.63 27.75
C GLU A 408 -0.81 -9.56 26.65
N VAL A 409 0.03 -9.72 25.63
CA VAL A 409 -0.25 -10.56 24.47
C VAL A 409 0.91 -11.53 24.26
N ASP A 410 0.58 -12.80 24.28
CA ASP A 410 1.54 -13.87 24.00
C ASP A 410 1.36 -14.31 22.56
N LEU A 411 2.40 -14.14 21.74
CA LEU A 411 2.38 -14.55 20.33
C LEU A 411 2.99 -15.94 20.19
N GLU A 412 2.25 -16.82 19.53
CA GLU A 412 2.79 -18.12 19.13
C GLU A 412 3.85 -17.92 18.04
N PRO A 413 4.98 -18.66 18.12
CA PRO A 413 5.94 -18.69 17.04
C PRO A 413 5.27 -19.05 15.71
N ALA A 414 5.68 -18.42 14.63
CA ALA A 414 5.24 -18.77 13.29
C ALA A 414 5.67 -20.21 12.95
N ASN A 415 4.87 -20.85 12.14
CA ASN A 415 5.26 -22.12 11.55
C ASN A 415 6.53 -21.95 10.70
N ARG A 416 7.37 -22.99 10.63
CA ARG A 416 8.64 -22.93 9.93
C ARG A 416 8.82 -24.13 9.02
N ILE A 417 9.21 -23.86 7.78
CA ILE A 417 9.68 -24.88 6.85
C ILE A 417 11.20 -24.99 7.03
N ARG A 418 11.64 -26.17 7.43
CA ARG A 418 13.06 -26.53 7.51
C ARG A 418 13.41 -27.43 6.36
N GLY A 419 14.65 -27.32 5.88
CA GLY A 419 15.04 -28.22 4.80
C GLY A 419 16.51 -28.23 4.52
N LEU A 420 16.84 -29.02 3.51
CA LEU A 420 18.19 -29.25 3.00
C LEU A 420 18.19 -29.17 1.48
N VAL A 421 19.08 -28.37 0.92
CA VAL A 421 19.32 -28.32 -0.52
C VAL A 421 20.53 -29.20 -0.85
N VAL A 422 20.34 -30.08 -1.82
CA VAL A 422 21.36 -31.07 -2.22
C VAL A 422 21.54 -31.11 -3.73
N ASP A 423 22.72 -31.56 -4.16
CA ASP A 423 23.00 -31.88 -5.55
C ASP A 423 22.43 -33.26 -5.96
N PRO A 424 22.51 -33.70 -7.23
CA PRO A 424 22.06 -35.00 -7.68
C PRO A 424 22.73 -36.19 -6.97
N ASN A 425 23.91 -35.98 -6.39
CA ASN A 425 24.63 -36.98 -5.61
C ASN A 425 24.33 -36.93 -4.10
N ALA A 426 23.27 -36.20 -3.71
CA ALA A 426 22.84 -35.98 -2.33
C ALA A 426 23.84 -35.18 -1.46
N LYS A 427 24.83 -34.49 -2.06
CA LYS A 427 25.73 -33.61 -1.35
C LYS A 427 25.09 -32.23 -1.12
N ALA A 428 25.20 -31.72 0.09
CA ALA A 428 24.68 -30.42 0.46
C ALA A 428 25.27 -29.27 -0.35
N ILE A 429 24.45 -28.29 -0.69
CA ILE A 429 24.85 -27.11 -1.44
C ILE A 429 24.63 -25.86 -0.57
N ALA A 430 25.74 -25.21 -0.22
CA ALA A 430 25.73 -23.94 0.50
C ALA A 430 25.45 -22.75 -0.44
N GLY A 431 24.98 -21.62 0.13
CA GLY A 431 24.82 -20.36 -0.59
C GLY A 431 23.69 -20.33 -1.63
N THR A 432 22.86 -21.37 -1.68
CA THR A 432 21.73 -21.47 -2.63
C THR A 432 20.59 -20.57 -2.18
N THR A 433 20.02 -19.80 -3.10
CA THR A 433 18.84 -18.97 -2.84
C THR A 433 17.60 -19.86 -2.72
N VAL A 434 16.87 -19.77 -1.61
CA VAL A 434 15.65 -20.52 -1.32
C VAL A 434 14.49 -19.54 -1.17
N LYS A 435 13.33 -19.85 -1.77
CA LYS A 435 12.07 -19.08 -1.64
C LYS A 435 10.92 -20.01 -1.34
N ILE A 436 9.94 -19.53 -0.55
CA ILE A 436 8.68 -20.25 -0.29
C ILE A 436 7.52 -19.58 -1.01
N HIS A 437 6.60 -20.39 -1.49
CA HIS A 437 5.43 -19.97 -2.24
C HIS A 437 4.20 -20.70 -1.69
N PRO A 438 3.22 -19.98 -1.09
CA PRO A 438 2.02 -20.62 -0.58
C PRO A 438 1.16 -21.16 -1.72
N LEU A 439 0.52 -22.31 -1.48
CA LEU A 439 -0.50 -22.92 -2.33
C LEU A 439 -1.89 -22.49 -1.86
N GLY A 440 -2.79 -22.16 -2.77
CA GLY A 440 -4.17 -21.83 -2.43
C GLY A 440 -4.94 -21.15 -3.56
N THR A 441 -6.26 -21.29 -3.51
CA THR A 441 -7.19 -20.69 -4.50
C THR A 441 -7.94 -19.46 -3.98
N GLY A 442 -7.63 -18.98 -2.77
CA GLY A 442 -8.36 -17.89 -2.12
C GLY A 442 -7.72 -16.52 -2.31
N SER A 443 -8.54 -15.51 -2.53
CA SER A 443 -8.18 -14.09 -2.68
C SER A 443 -7.66 -13.41 -1.40
N ARG A 444 -7.26 -14.14 -0.39
CA ARG A 444 -6.42 -13.60 0.67
C ARG A 444 -4.99 -13.56 0.14
N ILE A 445 -4.65 -12.41 -0.41
CA ILE A 445 -3.25 -12.05 -0.64
C ILE A 445 -2.60 -12.11 0.75
N ILE A 446 -1.98 -13.24 1.03
CA ILE A 446 -1.02 -13.32 2.11
C ILE A 446 0.11 -12.42 1.63
N SER A 447 0.22 -11.23 2.22
CA SER A 447 1.23 -10.21 1.91
C SER A 447 2.68 -10.69 2.18
N ASN A 448 2.88 -11.98 2.30
CA ASN A 448 4.07 -12.66 2.78
C ASN A 448 4.73 -13.54 1.71
N VAL A 449 4.48 -13.24 0.45
CA VAL A 449 5.16 -13.94 -0.64
C VAL A 449 6.55 -13.34 -0.80
N GLY A 450 7.59 -14.09 -0.46
CA GLY A 450 8.93 -13.76 -0.89
C GLY A 450 10.07 -13.74 0.12
N ASP A 451 9.96 -14.41 1.28
CA ASP A 451 11.17 -14.60 2.08
C ASP A 451 12.22 -15.34 1.25
N THR A 452 13.31 -14.65 0.99
CA THR A 452 14.47 -15.19 0.28
C THR A 452 15.57 -15.42 1.30
N LEU A 453 16.11 -16.61 1.33
CA LEU A 453 17.20 -17.00 2.22
C LEU A 453 18.29 -17.70 1.41
N ARG A 454 19.54 -17.59 1.85
CA ARG A 454 20.62 -18.45 1.35
C ARG A 454 20.87 -19.59 2.32
N THR A 455 21.08 -20.81 1.78
CA THR A 455 21.44 -21.98 2.59
C THR A 455 22.77 -21.77 3.32
N ASP A 456 22.87 -22.33 4.53
CA ASP A 456 24.10 -22.31 5.33
C ASP A 456 25.21 -23.16 4.70
N SER A 457 26.39 -23.21 5.35
CA SER A 457 27.54 -24.01 4.92
C SER A 457 27.26 -25.51 4.81
N GLN A 458 26.18 -26.00 5.40
CA GLN A 458 25.74 -27.39 5.35
C GLN A 458 24.52 -27.57 4.42
N GLY A 459 24.17 -26.59 3.61
CA GLY A 459 23.02 -26.61 2.69
C GLY A 459 21.67 -26.54 3.36
N ARG A 460 21.58 -26.19 4.66
CA ARG A 460 20.34 -26.14 5.42
C ARG A 460 19.68 -24.78 5.29
N PHE A 461 18.37 -24.76 5.42
CA PHE A 461 17.57 -23.54 5.50
C PHE A 461 16.44 -23.68 6.52
N GLU A 462 15.99 -22.57 7.04
CA GLU A 462 14.80 -22.45 7.89
C GLU A 462 14.09 -21.16 7.56
N LEU A 463 12.87 -21.24 7.03
CA LEU A 463 12.03 -20.12 6.61
C LEU A 463 10.73 -20.12 7.42
N ALA A 464 10.34 -18.96 7.93
CA ALA A 464 9.03 -18.77 8.52
C ALA A 464 7.97 -18.81 7.40
N CYS A 465 6.96 -19.68 7.55
CA CYS A 465 5.77 -19.69 6.72
C CYS A 465 4.62 -19.09 7.53
N GLY A 466 4.01 -18.03 7.02
CA GLY A 466 2.98 -17.27 7.72
C GLY A 466 1.80 -18.08 8.22
N GLU A 467 0.78 -17.42 8.77
CA GLU A 467 -0.39 -18.05 9.36
C GLU A 467 -1.11 -18.98 8.40
N ALA A 468 -1.57 -20.05 9.01
CA ALA A 468 -2.21 -21.19 8.36
C ALA A 468 -3.47 -20.82 7.59
N ASP A 469 -3.57 -21.24 6.43
CA ASP A 469 -4.37 -22.21 5.72
C ASP A 469 -3.90 -22.34 4.26
N PRO A 470 -2.62 -22.39 3.98
CA PRO A 470 -2.24 -22.94 2.69
C PRO A 470 -2.47 -24.46 2.74
N VAL A 471 -3.02 -24.99 1.67
CA VAL A 471 -3.10 -26.43 1.41
C VAL A 471 -1.68 -27.05 1.42
N GLY A 472 -0.66 -26.20 1.35
CA GLY A 472 0.75 -26.53 1.37
C GLY A 472 1.61 -25.37 0.85
N TRP A 473 2.86 -25.66 0.61
CA TRP A 473 3.82 -24.70 0.03
C TRP A 473 4.64 -25.38 -1.07
N TYR A 474 5.04 -24.60 -2.07
CA TYR A 474 6.23 -24.91 -2.85
C TYR A 474 7.45 -24.20 -2.26
N VAL A 475 8.55 -24.93 -2.16
CA VAL A 475 9.85 -24.38 -1.81
C VAL A 475 10.76 -24.52 -3.02
N THR A 476 11.26 -23.40 -3.53
CA THR A 476 12.15 -23.39 -4.68
C THR A 476 13.55 -23.06 -4.24
N ALA A 477 14.54 -23.65 -4.91
CA ALA A 477 15.93 -23.34 -4.68
C ALA A 477 16.64 -23.14 -6.02
N CYS A 478 17.51 -22.12 -6.09
CA CYS A 478 18.22 -21.74 -7.30
C CYS A 478 19.69 -21.43 -6.99
N CYS A 479 20.59 -22.01 -7.76
CA CYS A 479 22.03 -21.73 -7.76
C CYS A 479 22.41 -21.21 -9.16
N GLN A 480 22.35 -19.90 -9.36
CA GLN A 480 22.60 -19.28 -10.67
C GLN A 480 24.02 -19.57 -11.19
N GLU A 481 25.03 -19.53 -10.30
CA GLU A 481 26.43 -19.81 -10.67
C GLU A 481 26.61 -21.18 -11.29
N ARG A 482 25.83 -22.18 -10.90
CA ARG A 482 25.89 -23.54 -11.45
C ARG A 482 24.82 -23.79 -12.53
N GLY A 483 23.93 -22.84 -12.78
CA GLY A 483 22.77 -23.05 -13.65
C GLY A 483 21.80 -24.11 -13.13
N TRP A 484 21.67 -24.28 -11.82
CA TRP A 484 20.89 -25.35 -11.20
C TRP A 484 19.64 -24.76 -10.50
N ALA A 485 18.54 -25.48 -10.64
CA ALA A 485 17.25 -25.16 -9.99
C ALA A 485 16.60 -26.41 -9.45
N GLY A 486 15.72 -26.25 -8.49
CA GLY A 486 14.95 -27.32 -7.92
C GLY A 486 13.71 -26.83 -7.17
N ILE A 487 12.73 -27.70 -7.00
CA ILE A 487 11.46 -27.44 -6.32
C ILE A 487 11.08 -28.63 -5.47
N ALA A 488 10.44 -28.36 -4.34
CA ALA A 488 9.81 -29.37 -3.50
C ALA A 488 8.45 -28.88 -3.03
N GLU A 489 7.47 -29.75 -3.03
CA GLU A 489 6.16 -29.53 -2.39
C GLU A 489 6.25 -29.87 -0.91
N VAL A 490 5.71 -29.03 -0.04
CA VAL A 490 5.68 -29.21 1.41
C VAL A 490 4.23 -29.17 1.87
N THR A 491 3.69 -30.32 2.17
CA THR A 491 2.31 -30.51 2.68
C THR A 491 2.25 -30.72 4.19
N SER A 492 3.41 -30.96 4.84
CA SER A 492 3.54 -31.11 6.28
C SER A 492 4.81 -30.40 6.77
N LEU A 493 4.71 -29.79 7.94
CA LEU A 493 5.83 -29.09 8.60
C LEU A 493 6.64 -29.99 9.54
N ASP A 494 6.15 -31.22 9.77
CA ASP A 494 6.75 -32.15 10.73
C ASP A 494 8.06 -32.77 10.20
N GLN A 495 8.26 -32.72 8.89
CA GLN A 495 9.45 -33.27 8.25
C GLN A 495 10.22 -32.17 7.48
N PRO A 496 11.57 -32.23 7.53
CA PRO A 496 12.38 -31.31 6.75
C PRO A 496 12.18 -31.49 5.25
N ALA A 497 11.99 -30.40 4.53
CA ALA A 497 11.94 -30.43 3.07
C ALA A 497 13.29 -30.77 2.48
N ARG A 498 13.32 -31.63 1.47
CA ARG A 498 14.53 -31.94 0.72
C ARG A 498 14.39 -31.44 -0.70
N ILE A 499 15.22 -30.47 -1.07
CA ILE A 499 15.23 -29.91 -2.41
C ILE A 499 16.46 -30.44 -3.15
N ALA A 500 16.25 -31.29 -4.15
CA ALA A 500 17.29 -31.74 -5.04
C ALA A 500 17.44 -30.73 -6.18
N LEU A 501 18.60 -30.09 -6.29
CA LEU A 501 18.93 -29.26 -7.45
C LEU A 501 19.37 -30.14 -8.62
N GLY A 502 18.89 -29.82 -9.80
CA GLY A 502 19.37 -30.35 -11.05
C GLY A 502 19.74 -29.25 -12.02
N PRO A 503 20.36 -29.59 -13.16
CA PRO A 503 20.58 -28.64 -14.21
C PRO A 503 19.28 -27.97 -14.62
N GLY A 504 19.17 -26.66 -14.46
CA GLY A 504 18.05 -25.88 -14.97
C GLY A 504 18.14 -25.69 -16.47
N VAL A 505 17.09 -25.15 -17.07
CA VAL A 505 17.11 -24.69 -18.46
C VAL A 505 17.76 -23.31 -18.52
N THR A 506 18.60 -23.09 -19.54
CA THR A 506 19.10 -21.75 -19.86
C THR A 506 18.22 -21.14 -20.95
N VAL A 507 17.57 -20.04 -20.65
CA VAL A 507 16.76 -19.29 -21.63
C VAL A 507 17.63 -18.20 -22.26
N THR A 508 17.79 -18.23 -23.57
CA THR A 508 18.59 -17.26 -24.32
C THR A 508 17.73 -16.52 -25.37
N GLY A 509 18.26 -15.43 -25.88
CA GLY A 509 17.62 -14.67 -26.96
C GLY A 509 18.32 -13.34 -27.17
N ILE A 510 17.75 -12.52 -28.05
CA ILE A 510 18.25 -11.19 -28.40
C ILE A 510 17.10 -10.19 -28.29
N ALA A 511 17.20 -9.19 -27.41
CA ALA A 511 16.34 -8.02 -27.48
C ALA A 511 16.77 -7.15 -28.65
N ALA A 512 15.88 -6.88 -29.57
CA ALA A 512 16.19 -6.21 -30.84
C ALA A 512 15.15 -5.15 -31.22
N THR A 513 15.61 -4.18 -32.01
CA THR A 513 14.76 -3.20 -32.68
C THR A 513 14.06 -3.83 -33.90
N GLU A 514 13.11 -3.12 -34.49
CA GLU A 514 12.37 -3.59 -35.68
C GLU A 514 13.28 -3.82 -36.91
N ASP A 515 14.36 -3.04 -37.02
CA ASP A 515 15.39 -3.22 -38.08
C ASP A 515 16.43 -4.30 -37.73
N GLY A 516 16.30 -4.95 -36.57
CA GLY A 516 17.10 -6.10 -36.13
C GLY A 516 18.39 -5.74 -35.39
N ALA A 517 18.62 -4.48 -35.06
CA ALA A 517 19.74 -4.08 -34.21
C ALA A 517 19.51 -4.55 -32.78
N GLY A 518 20.56 -5.02 -32.08
CA GLY A 518 20.42 -5.40 -30.68
C GLY A 518 20.21 -4.20 -29.76
N ILE A 519 19.39 -4.40 -28.73
CA ILE A 519 19.11 -3.37 -27.71
C ILE A 519 19.98 -3.68 -26.48
N PRO A 520 21.06 -2.95 -26.24
CA PRO A 520 21.93 -3.18 -25.09
C PRO A 520 21.25 -2.81 -23.78
N ALA A 521 21.66 -3.45 -22.70
CA ALA A 521 21.18 -3.22 -21.33
C ALA A 521 19.65 -3.35 -21.15
N ALA A 522 18.92 -3.95 -22.12
CA ALA A 522 17.53 -4.29 -21.94
C ALA A 522 17.38 -5.24 -20.74
N ARG A 523 16.37 -5.00 -19.90
CA ARG A 523 16.08 -5.84 -18.73
C ARG A 523 15.20 -7.00 -19.15
N VAL A 524 15.63 -8.20 -18.85
CA VAL A 524 14.91 -9.44 -19.19
C VAL A 524 14.56 -10.18 -17.92
N ARG A 525 13.29 -10.52 -17.77
CA ARG A 525 12.77 -11.29 -16.64
C ARG A 525 12.03 -12.51 -17.14
N VAL A 526 12.39 -13.66 -16.63
CA VAL A 526 11.61 -14.90 -16.81
C VAL A 526 10.81 -15.15 -15.55
N LEU A 527 9.49 -15.21 -15.71
CA LEU A 527 8.54 -15.47 -14.66
C LEU A 527 8.07 -16.91 -14.76
N THR A 528 8.47 -17.74 -13.81
CA THR A 528 8.01 -19.13 -13.72
C THR A 528 6.80 -19.21 -12.80
N HIS A 529 5.70 -19.71 -13.31
CA HIS A 529 4.47 -19.93 -12.58
C HIS A 529 4.20 -21.43 -12.43
N ILE A 530 3.85 -21.86 -11.23
CA ILE A 530 3.51 -23.25 -10.94
C ILE A 530 2.03 -23.30 -10.59
N SER A 531 1.31 -24.27 -11.13
CA SER A 531 -0.14 -24.44 -10.89
C SER A 531 -0.46 -24.46 -9.40
N GLY A 532 -1.43 -23.64 -8.97
CA GLY A 532 -1.80 -23.50 -7.57
C GLY A 532 -0.96 -22.51 -6.77
N MET A 533 0.12 -21.94 -7.32
CA MET A 533 0.88 -20.87 -6.67
C MET A 533 0.15 -19.53 -6.77
N VAL A 534 0.23 -18.77 -5.71
CA VAL A 534 -0.29 -17.38 -5.65
C VAL A 534 0.66 -16.37 -6.31
N SER A 535 1.96 -16.69 -6.41
CA SER A 535 3.02 -15.83 -6.98
C SER A 535 3.85 -16.56 -8.02
N SER A 536 4.67 -15.82 -8.75
CA SER A 536 5.66 -16.39 -9.69
C SER A 536 7.08 -16.28 -9.16
N ILE A 537 7.95 -17.20 -9.61
CA ILE A 537 9.39 -17.12 -9.39
C ILE A 537 9.95 -16.20 -10.47
N GLU A 538 10.68 -15.17 -10.08
CA GLU A 538 11.31 -14.22 -11.01
C GLU A 538 12.80 -14.42 -11.06
N THR A 539 13.35 -14.53 -12.29
CA THR A 539 14.78 -14.53 -12.58
C THR A 539 15.06 -13.42 -13.58
N GLU A 540 16.00 -12.53 -13.25
CA GLU A 540 16.31 -11.33 -14.02
C GLU A 540 17.75 -11.34 -14.56
N THR A 541 17.94 -10.72 -15.73
CA THR A 541 19.26 -10.42 -16.29
C THR A 541 19.21 -9.15 -17.15
N LEU A 542 20.38 -8.59 -17.48
CA LEU A 542 20.52 -7.51 -18.47
C LEU A 542 21.13 -8.04 -19.77
N CYS A 543 20.68 -7.48 -20.88
CA CYS A 543 21.27 -7.75 -22.19
C CYS A 543 22.69 -7.21 -22.29
N ASP A 544 23.52 -7.90 -23.04
CA ASP A 544 24.85 -7.45 -23.43
C ASP A 544 24.84 -6.32 -24.48
N ALA A 545 26.01 -5.88 -24.94
CA ALA A 545 26.11 -4.80 -25.92
C ALA A 545 25.49 -5.14 -27.30
N GLY A 546 25.31 -6.41 -27.61
CA GLY A 546 24.64 -6.90 -28.82
C GLY A 546 23.15 -7.17 -28.65
N GLY A 547 22.60 -6.86 -27.46
CA GLY A 547 21.22 -7.18 -27.11
C GLY A 547 20.99 -8.63 -26.69
N GLY A 548 22.04 -9.45 -26.64
CA GLY A 548 21.98 -10.84 -26.22
C GLY A 548 21.73 -11.00 -24.73
N PHE A 549 20.92 -11.99 -24.34
CA PHE A 549 20.69 -12.33 -22.94
C PHE A 549 20.78 -13.83 -22.68
N SER A 550 21.09 -14.18 -21.44
CA SER A 550 21.10 -15.54 -20.94
C SER A 550 20.56 -15.57 -19.52
N VAL A 551 19.46 -16.29 -19.31
CA VAL A 551 18.84 -16.51 -18.00
C VAL A 551 19.03 -17.97 -17.61
N PRO A 552 20.01 -18.29 -16.75
CA PRO A 552 20.28 -19.66 -16.32
C PRO A 552 19.32 -20.10 -15.21
N ALA A 553 19.34 -21.38 -14.91
CA ALA A 553 18.65 -21.98 -13.77
C ALA A 553 17.11 -21.81 -13.77
N VAL A 554 16.50 -21.72 -14.94
CA VAL A 554 15.04 -21.74 -15.09
C VAL A 554 14.54 -23.18 -14.89
N LEU A 555 13.44 -23.37 -14.17
CA LEU A 555 12.83 -24.70 -14.01
C LEU A 555 12.38 -25.23 -15.38
N PRO A 556 12.58 -26.53 -15.68
CA PRO A 556 12.01 -27.15 -16.87
C PRO A 556 10.48 -27.05 -16.89
N THR A 557 9.88 -26.90 -18.06
CA THR A 557 8.42 -26.95 -18.22
C THR A 557 7.88 -28.35 -17.94
N ASP A 558 6.77 -28.43 -17.25
CA ASP A 558 5.96 -29.63 -17.11
C ASP A 558 4.47 -29.27 -17.08
N ALA A 559 3.60 -30.22 -16.82
CA ALA A 559 2.15 -30.00 -16.80
C ALA A 559 1.69 -28.93 -15.78
N ALA A 560 2.49 -28.65 -14.75
CA ALA A 560 2.22 -27.67 -13.70
C ALA A 560 3.03 -26.40 -13.83
N VAL A 561 4.14 -26.40 -14.59
CA VAL A 561 5.12 -25.30 -14.70
C VAL A 561 4.98 -24.58 -16.03
N THR A 562 4.67 -23.30 -15.99
CA THR A 562 4.58 -22.43 -17.17
C THR A 562 5.49 -21.23 -17.02
N HIS A 563 5.87 -20.62 -18.15
CA HIS A 563 6.80 -19.52 -18.16
C HIS A 563 6.24 -18.32 -18.92
N ARG A 564 6.61 -17.14 -18.44
CA ARG A 564 6.33 -15.86 -19.12
C ARG A 564 7.60 -15.03 -19.18
N LEU A 565 7.69 -14.25 -20.25
CA LEU A 565 8.80 -13.34 -20.48
C LEU A 565 8.33 -11.89 -20.31
N CYS A 566 9.18 -11.12 -19.63
CA CYS A 566 9.09 -9.65 -19.64
C CYS A 566 10.42 -9.10 -20.16
N VAL A 567 10.38 -8.22 -21.15
CA VAL A 567 11.54 -7.50 -21.67
C VAL A 567 11.18 -6.03 -21.80
N ASP A 568 12.00 -5.17 -21.22
CA ASP A 568 11.85 -3.73 -21.28
C ASP A 568 13.19 -3.03 -21.43
N ALA A 569 13.19 -1.89 -22.12
CA ALA A 569 14.34 -1.02 -22.28
C ALA A 569 13.90 0.43 -22.42
N SER A 570 14.72 1.36 -21.91
CA SER A 570 14.46 2.79 -22.03
C SER A 570 14.41 3.23 -23.50
N GLY A 571 13.38 4.00 -23.83
CA GLY A 571 13.15 4.45 -25.22
C GLY A 571 12.42 3.46 -26.12
N TYR A 572 12.00 2.33 -25.59
CA TYR A 572 11.30 1.27 -26.31
C TYR A 572 9.99 0.89 -25.62
N GLY A 573 9.16 0.16 -26.36
CA GLY A 573 8.02 -0.53 -25.79
C GLY A 573 8.44 -1.77 -24.98
N ALA A 574 7.55 -2.27 -24.15
CA ALA A 574 7.82 -3.43 -23.31
C ALA A 574 7.03 -4.66 -23.77
N LYS A 575 7.64 -5.80 -23.78
CA LYS A 575 6.97 -7.10 -23.79
C LYS A 575 6.74 -7.53 -22.35
N SER A 576 5.54 -7.79 -21.95
CA SER A 576 5.25 -8.17 -20.57
C SER A 576 4.28 -9.31 -20.49
N TYR A 577 4.64 -10.29 -19.66
CA TYR A 577 3.86 -11.51 -19.41
C TYR A 577 3.55 -12.31 -20.70
N VAL A 578 4.45 -12.26 -21.68
CA VAL A 578 4.32 -13.08 -22.90
C VAL A 578 4.59 -14.53 -22.54
N GLU A 579 3.68 -15.43 -22.86
CA GLU A 579 3.91 -16.86 -22.66
C GLU A 579 5.03 -17.34 -23.57
N ILE A 580 5.94 -18.12 -22.99
CA ILE A 580 7.09 -18.71 -23.69
C ILE A 580 7.13 -20.21 -23.44
N GLU A 581 7.54 -20.95 -24.46
CA GLU A 581 7.83 -22.37 -24.36
C GLU A 581 9.27 -22.56 -23.92
N VAL A 582 9.46 -23.09 -22.73
CA VAL A 582 10.76 -23.45 -22.17
C VAL A 582 10.90 -24.95 -22.27
N SER A 583 12.09 -25.48 -22.58
CA SER A 583 12.33 -26.91 -22.67
C SER A 583 11.91 -27.68 -21.40
N ASP A 584 11.31 -28.83 -21.58
CA ASP A 584 11.03 -29.81 -20.53
C ASP A 584 12.29 -30.60 -20.09
N ARG A 585 13.37 -30.44 -20.85
CA ARG A 585 14.60 -31.19 -20.66
C ARG A 585 15.59 -30.41 -19.80
N ALA A 586 15.89 -30.97 -18.64
CA ALA A 586 16.90 -30.41 -17.73
C ALA A 586 18.28 -30.25 -18.41
N GLY A 587 18.91 -29.11 -18.16
CA GLY A 587 20.21 -28.74 -18.75
C GLY A 587 20.18 -28.30 -20.22
N ALA A 588 18.97 -28.25 -20.81
CA ALA A 588 18.81 -27.74 -22.17
C ALA A 588 18.95 -26.20 -22.23
N THR A 589 19.20 -25.71 -23.44
CA THR A 589 19.10 -24.29 -23.78
C THR A 589 17.85 -24.09 -24.62
N THR A 590 17.01 -23.15 -24.22
CA THR A 590 15.88 -22.66 -25.02
C THR A 590 16.25 -21.31 -25.61
N ASP A 591 16.38 -21.24 -26.92
CA ASP A 591 16.60 -19.99 -27.63
C ASP A 591 15.26 -19.41 -28.08
N LEU A 592 14.89 -18.25 -27.59
CA LEU A 592 13.68 -17.51 -27.95
C LEU A 592 13.87 -16.68 -29.22
N GLY A 593 15.07 -16.71 -29.81
CA GLY A 593 15.39 -15.91 -30.99
C GLY A 593 15.36 -14.41 -30.68
N ARG A 594 14.81 -13.64 -31.61
CA ARG A 594 14.71 -12.18 -31.51
C ARG A 594 13.41 -11.72 -30.87
N ILE A 595 13.54 -10.98 -29.78
CA ILE A 595 12.43 -10.32 -29.10
C ILE A 595 12.39 -8.86 -29.55
N VAL A 596 11.52 -8.54 -30.45
CA VAL A 596 11.43 -7.19 -31.03
C VAL A 596 10.69 -6.25 -30.09
N LEU A 597 11.34 -5.14 -29.75
CA LEU A 597 10.76 -4.02 -29.00
C LEU A 597 10.62 -2.82 -29.96
N PRO A 598 9.40 -2.30 -30.19
CA PRO A 598 9.20 -1.14 -31.04
C PRO A 598 9.75 0.12 -30.39
N ALA A 599 10.29 1.04 -31.18
CA ALA A 599 10.76 2.33 -30.67
C ALA A 599 9.59 3.15 -30.08
N ALA A 600 9.86 3.78 -28.95
CA ALA A 600 8.91 4.70 -28.30
C ALA A 600 9.22 6.15 -28.72
N ASP A 601 8.98 6.49 -29.98
CA ASP A 601 9.32 7.78 -30.60
C ASP A 601 8.10 8.62 -30.98
N GLN A 602 6.89 8.10 -30.77
CA GLN A 602 5.65 8.78 -31.06
C GLN A 602 5.15 9.62 -29.89
N SER A 603 4.15 10.44 -30.16
CA SER A 603 3.38 11.18 -29.13
C SER A 603 1.90 11.10 -29.40
N LEU A 604 1.08 11.35 -28.42
CA LEU A 604 -0.35 11.60 -28.56
C LEU A 604 -0.79 12.66 -27.55
N GLY A 605 -1.88 13.36 -27.88
CA GLY A 605 -2.41 14.42 -27.02
C GLY A 605 -3.84 14.78 -27.31
N GLY A 606 -4.42 15.61 -26.46
CA GLY A 606 -5.82 15.98 -26.60
C GLY A 606 -6.30 16.87 -25.46
N VAL A 607 -7.63 16.87 -25.28
CA VAL A 607 -8.32 17.62 -24.25
C VAL A 607 -9.33 16.74 -23.52
N VAL A 608 -9.43 16.89 -22.22
CA VAL A 608 -10.47 16.30 -21.37
C VAL A 608 -11.53 17.34 -21.07
N VAL A 609 -12.77 16.99 -21.24
CA VAL A 609 -13.92 17.86 -20.99
C VAL A 609 -14.97 17.17 -20.13
N ASP A 610 -15.80 17.96 -19.45
CA ASP A 610 -16.98 17.46 -18.75
C ASP A 610 -18.15 17.21 -19.70
N ALA A 611 -19.29 16.75 -19.16
CA ALA A 611 -20.50 16.53 -19.94
C ALA A 611 -21.11 17.81 -20.58
N ASN A 612 -20.66 19.00 -20.13
CA ASN A 612 -21.09 20.30 -20.67
C ASN A 612 -20.04 20.92 -21.60
N ASP A 613 -19.08 20.10 -22.05
CA ASP A 613 -18.03 20.49 -22.99
C ASP A 613 -17.01 21.49 -22.43
N ARG A 614 -16.92 21.63 -21.10
CA ARG A 614 -15.95 22.48 -20.42
C ARG A 614 -14.66 21.73 -20.15
N PRO A 615 -13.49 22.32 -20.42
CA PRO A 615 -12.20 21.72 -20.08
C PRO A 615 -12.09 21.40 -18.58
N VAL A 616 -11.53 20.24 -18.26
CA VAL A 616 -11.33 19.81 -16.87
C VAL A 616 -9.84 19.67 -16.59
N ALA A 617 -9.35 20.47 -15.66
CA ALA A 617 -7.96 20.48 -15.25
C ALA A 617 -7.67 19.40 -14.20
N ASN A 618 -6.39 19.02 -14.06
CA ASN A 618 -5.87 18.11 -13.05
C ASN A 618 -6.45 16.68 -13.07
N ILE A 619 -7.03 16.27 -14.20
CA ILE A 619 -7.51 14.90 -14.37
C ILE A 619 -6.32 13.99 -14.67
N PRO A 620 -6.11 12.92 -13.89
CA PRO A 620 -5.12 11.92 -14.20
C PRO A 620 -5.52 11.13 -15.43
N ILE A 621 -4.58 10.98 -16.37
CA ILE A 621 -4.77 10.20 -17.58
C ILE A 621 -3.72 9.12 -17.62
N PHE A 622 -4.14 7.90 -17.83
CA PHE A 622 -3.31 6.72 -17.94
C PHE A 622 -3.31 6.21 -19.37
N LEU A 623 -2.13 6.08 -19.93
CA LEU A 623 -1.91 5.32 -21.15
C LEU A 623 -1.68 3.86 -20.75
N ARG A 624 -2.63 3.01 -21.13
CA ARG A 624 -2.59 1.58 -20.91
C ARG A 624 -2.32 0.86 -22.23
N ARG A 625 -1.88 -0.39 -22.15
CA ARG A 625 -1.83 -1.26 -23.31
C ARG A 625 -3.24 -1.51 -23.84
N ALA A 626 -3.41 -1.44 -25.14
CA ALA A 626 -4.70 -1.75 -25.76
C ALA A 626 -5.03 -3.26 -25.71
N SER A 627 -4.00 -4.11 -25.69
CA SER A 627 -4.09 -5.57 -25.50
C SER A 627 -2.76 -6.12 -24.95
N ARG A 628 -2.72 -7.40 -24.62
CA ARG A 628 -1.48 -8.08 -24.18
C ARG A 628 -0.38 -8.12 -25.25
N ASP A 629 -0.77 -8.11 -26.51
CA ASP A 629 0.17 -8.20 -27.64
C ASP A 629 0.76 -6.84 -28.06
N VAL A 630 0.22 -5.74 -27.51
CA VAL A 630 0.67 -4.39 -27.81
C VAL A 630 1.76 -3.97 -26.83
N SER A 631 2.91 -3.59 -27.38
CA SER A 631 4.12 -3.23 -26.62
C SER A 631 4.16 -1.76 -26.19
N GLN A 632 3.02 -1.09 -25.95
CA GLN A 632 3.00 0.28 -25.44
C GLN A 632 3.61 0.39 -24.04
N PRO A 633 4.48 1.37 -23.79
CA PRO A 633 4.87 1.70 -22.42
C PRO A 633 3.65 2.25 -21.66
N GLU A 634 3.44 1.80 -20.46
CA GLU A 634 2.40 2.37 -19.60
C GLU A 634 2.89 3.70 -19.07
N ARG A 635 2.09 4.76 -19.27
CA ARG A 635 2.43 6.12 -18.88
C ARG A 635 1.25 6.81 -18.21
N SER A 636 1.53 7.90 -17.57
CA SER A 636 0.50 8.73 -16.94
C SER A 636 0.85 10.21 -17.07
N ALA A 637 -0.18 11.02 -17.18
CA ALA A 637 -0.10 12.47 -17.25
C ALA A 637 -1.30 13.08 -16.51
N ALA A 638 -1.26 14.37 -16.25
CA ALA A 638 -2.43 15.13 -15.78
C ALA A 638 -2.80 16.20 -16.81
N THR A 639 -4.07 16.56 -16.87
CA THR A 639 -4.51 17.69 -17.68
C THR A 639 -4.05 19.02 -17.09
N ASP A 640 -3.67 19.97 -17.97
CA ASP A 640 -3.38 21.36 -17.60
C ASP A 640 -4.69 22.16 -17.32
N GLU A 641 -4.54 23.46 -17.00
CA GLU A 641 -5.67 24.35 -16.73
C GLU A 641 -6.68 24.46 -17.90
N ALA A 642 -6.23 24.20 -19.14
CA ALA A 642 -7.08 24.15 -20.33
C ALA A 642 -7.60 22.75 -20.64
N GLY A 643 -7.49 21.82 -19.70
CA GLY A 643 -7.89 20.41 -19.86
C GLY A 643 -7.03 19.61 -20.84
N ARG A 644 -5.88 20.13 -21.26
CA ARG A 644 -5.01 19.49 -22.26
C ARG A 644 -4.08 18.50 -21.60
N PHE A 645 -3.83 17.36 -22.31
CA PHE A 645 -2.84 16.38 -21.94
C PHE A 645 -1.96 16.02 -23.13
N ARG A 646 -0.78 15.51 -22.85
CA ARG A 646 0.15 15.00 -23.85
C ARG A 646 0.98 13.87 -23.29
N PHE A 647 1.16 12.83 -24.10
CA PHE A 647 2.12 11.76 -23.86
C PHE A 647 3.21 11.82 -24.93
N HIS A 648 4.44 11.72 -24.49
CA HIS A 648 5.61 11.57 -25.34
C HIS A 648 6.18 10.15 -25.16
N ARG A 649 7.03 9.74 -26.09
CA ARG A 649 7.75 8.47 -26.03
C ARG A 649 6.82 7.27 -25.87
N ILE A 650 5.87 7.18 -26.77
CA ILE A 650 4.98 6.05 -26.92
C ILE A 650 5.30 5.33 -28.23
N CYS A 651 4.97 4.06 -28.32
CA CYS A 651 5.20 3.29 -29.54
C CYS A 651 4.13 3.59 -30.60
N LYS A 652 4.47 3.36 -31.87
CA LYS A 652 3.50 3.37 -32.95
C LYS A 652 2.45 2.28 -32.73
N GLY A 653 1.19 2.60 -33.00
CA GLY A 653 0.07 1.66 -32.95
C GLY A 653 -1.00 1.98 -31.92
N PRO A 654 -1.85 1.01 -31.61
CA PRO A 654 -3.01 1.22 -30.76
C PRO A 654 -2.63 1.54 -29.31
N ALA A 655 -3.39 2.47 -28.74
CA ALA A 655 -3.25 2.93 -27.38
C ALA A 655 -4.61 2.93 -26.67
N HIS A 656 -4.62 2.75 -25.38
CA HIS A 656 -5.81 2.79 -24.55
C HIS A 656 -5.63 3.88 -23.46
N LEU A 657 -6.46 4.91 -23.54
CA LEU A 657 -6.47 6.01 -22.58
C LEU A 657 -7.57 5.78 -21.53
N GLN A 658 -7.22 5.99 -20.29
CA GLN A 658 -8.16 6.05 -19.18
C GLN A 658 -7.98 7.42 -18.51
N ALA A 659 -9.04 8.24 -18.49
CA ALA A 659 -9.05 9.53 -17.80
C ALA A 659 -9.90 9.44 -16.54
N GLY A 660 -9.39 9.94 -15.41
CA GLY A 660 -10.08 9.93 -14.13
C GLY A 660 -10.28 8.54 -13.53
N PHE A 661 -11.07 8.49 -12.48
CA PHE A 661 -11.44 7.24 -11.78
C PHE A 661 -12.94 7.10 -11.70
N SER A 662 -13.42 5.87 -11.70
CA SER A 662 -14.86 5.57 -11.62
C SER A 662 -15.50 6.00 -10.29
N ASN A 663 -14.73 6.25 -9.27
CA ASN A 663 -15.12 6.75 -7.95
C ASN A 663 -14.75 8.24 -7.71
N SER A 664 -14.24 8.93 -8.73
CA SER A 664 -13.94 10.36 -8.64
C SER A 664 -15.18 11.22 -8.91
N PRO A 665 -15.38 12.32 -8.16
CA PRO A 665 -16.46 13.28 -8.41
C PRO A 665 -16.35 13.95 -9.79
N GLU A 666 -15.14 14.11 -10.34
CA GLU A 666 -14.90 14.66 -11.66
C GLU A 666 -15.33 13.69 -12.79
N GLY A 667 -15.43 12.40 -12.44
CA GLY A 667 -15.83 11.35 -13.37
C GLY A 667 -14.66 10.60 -14.00
N TRP A 668 -14.98 9.77 -14.99
CA TRP A 668 -14.02 8.93 -15.66
C TRP A 668 -14.38 8.72 -17.13
N ALA A 669 -13.41 8.34 -17.94
CA ALA A 669 -13.60 7.91 -19.30
C ALA A 669 -12.54 6.91 -19.73
N SER A 670 -12.88 6.11 -20.72
CA SER A 670 -11.96 5.12 -21.31
C SER A 670 -12.10 5.20 -22.84
N LEU A 671 -10.98 5.34 -23.53
CA LEU A 671 -10.92 5.54 -24.97
C LEU A 671 -9.80 4.71 -25.61
N LYS A 672 -10.13 3.95 -26.64
CA LYS A 672 -9.13 3.35 -27.52
C LYS A 672 -8.80 4.32 -28.66
N THR A 673 -7.52 4.48 -28.94
CA THR A 673 -7.01 5.44 -29.92
C THR A 673 -5.74 4.90 -30.58
N GLU A 674 -5.13 5.70 -31.44
CA GLU A 674 -3.86 5.40 -32.11
C GLU A 674 -2.81 6.44 -31.74
N SER A 675 -1.55 6.03 -31.68
CA SER A 675 -0.43 6.96 -31.52
C SER A 675 -0.38 7.99 -32.64
N GLY A 676 0.21 9.16 -32.37
CA GLY A 676 0.34 10.25 -33.35
C GLY A 676 -0.81 11.26 -33.35
N GLN A 677 -1.96 10.93 -32.78
CA GLN A 677 -3.10 11.86 -32.69
C GLN A 677 -2.81 12.95 -31.66
N GLN A 678 -3.16 14.22 -31.98
CA GLN A 678 -2.91 15.40 -31.12
C GLN A 678 -4.18 16.16 -30.72
N ASP A 679 -5.33 15.71 -31.24
CA ASP A 679 -6.65 16.36 -31.12
C ASP A 679 -7.70 15.44 -30.47
N ILE A 680 -7.23 14.50 -29.67
CA ILE A 680 -8.08 13.53 -28.95
C ILE A 680 -8.98 14.30 -27.99
N ARG A 681 -10.30 14.04 -28.06
CA ARG A 681 -11.27 14.59 -27.13
C ARG A 681 -11.82 13.48 -26.25
N ILE A 682 -11.66 13.64 -24.93
CA ILE A 682 -12.16 12.71 -23.92
C ILE A 682 -13.24 13.42 -23.12
N THR A 683 -14.48 12.91 -23.17
CA THR A 683 -15.58 13.43 -22.35
C THR A 683 -15.75 12.54 -21.13
N LEU A 684 -15.62 13.13 -19.96
CA LEU A 684 -15.80 12.41 -18.68
C LEU A 684 -17.28 12.04 -18.50
N GLN A 685 -17.49 10.81 -18.08
CA GLN A 685 -18.80 10.33 -17.62
C GLN A 685 -18.86 10.54 -16.11
N PRO A 686 -20.02 10.92 -15.54
CA PRO A 686 -20.17 11.02 -14.09
C PRO A 686 -19.75 9.71 -13.43
N GLY A 687 -18.92 9.81 -12.39
CA GLY A 687 -18.50 8.65 -11.60
C GLY A 687 -19.72 7.98 -10.95
N ARG A 688 -19.67 6.67 -10.77
CA ARG A 688 -20.77 5.92 -10.12
C ARG A 688 -21.07 6.44 -8.71
N ASP A 689 -20.14 7.11 -8.07
CA ASP A 689 -20.28 7.66 -6.73
C ASP A 689 -20.84 9.09 -6.69
N VAL A 690 -20.91 9.82 -7.82
CA VAL A 690 -21.60 11.12 -7.84
C VAL A 690 -23.11 10.92 -7.70
N GLU A 691 -23.66 9.83 -8.23
CA GLU A 691 -25.05 9.44 -7.93
C GLU A 691 -25.17 9.02 -6.44
N ASN A 692 -24.21 8.24 -5.95
CA ASN A 692 -24.15 7.86 -4.53
C ASN A 692 -23.77 9.05 -3.62
N ALA A 693 -22.90 9.98 -4.05
CA ALA A 693 -22.59 11.20 -3.31
C ALA A 693 -23.67 12.28 -3.43
N ARG A 694 -24.44 12.37 -4.53
CA ARG A 694 -25.69 13.14 -4.56
C ARG A 694 -26.73 12.54 -3.64
N ILE A 695 -26.83 11.21 -3.61
CA ILE A 695 -27.67 10.49 -2.66
C ILE A 695 -27.10 10.65 -1.24
N ALA A 696 -25.79 10.54 -1.03
CA ALA A 696 -25.11 10.77 0.24
C ALA A 696 -25.10 12.24 0.63
N SER A 697 -25.00 13.23 -0.27
CA SER A 697 -25.13 14.65 0.04
C SER A 697 -26.58 15.09 0.24
N ALA A 698 -27.52 14.48 -0.43
CA ALA A 698 -28.94 14.59 -0.08
C ALA A 698 -29.28 13.89 1.25
N LEU A 699 -28.46 12.90 1.65
CA LEU A 699 -28.53 12.17 2.92
C LEU A 699 -27.60 12.74 4.00
N SER A 700 -26.54 13.51 3.67
CA SER A 700 -25.61 14.11 4.64
C SER A 700 -26.06 15.43 5.25
N GLN A 701 -27.22 15.93 4.86
CA GLN A 701 -28.00 16.84 5.72
C GLN A 701 -28.64 16.12 6.91
N GLY A 702 -28.47 14.81 7.04
CA GLY A 702 -28.59 13.95 8.18
C GLY A 702 -27.74 12.73 7.89
N GLN A 703 -26.78 12.37 8.71
CA GLN A 703 -26.11 11.07 8.61
C GLN A 703 -27.17 10.00 8.37
N PRO A 704 -26.97 9.00 7.46
CA PRO A 704 -27.86 7.88 7.37
C PRO A 704 -27.77 7.12 8.70
N GLN A 705 -28.57 7.54 9.66
CA GLN A 705 -28.84 6.73 10.83
C GLN A 705 -29.56 5.51 10.29
N TYR A 706 -28.98 4.36 10.48
CA TYR A 706 -29.70 3.12 10.31
C TYR A 706 -31.04 3.25 11.03
N ALA A 707 -32.09 3.04 10.30
CA ALA A 707 -33.43 3.21 10.88
C ALA A 707 -33.58 2.28 12.09
N ARG A 708 -33.97 2.80 13.24
CA ARG A 708 -34.36 1.96 14.34
C ARG A 708 -35.76 1.42 14.05
N LEU A 709 -35.88 0.12 14.05
CA LEU A 709 -37.14 -0.56 13.80
C LEU A 709 -37.87 -0.91 15.09
N THR A 710 -37.19 -0.97 16.22
CA THR A 710 -37.80 -1.28 17.52
C THR A 710 -38.99 -0.33 17.82
N GLY A 711 -40.16 -0.91 18.07
CA GLY A 711 -41.42 -0.20 18.25
C GLY A 711 -42.18 0.11 16.96
N LYS A 712 -41.70 -0.31 15.79
CA LYS A 712 -42.40 -0.16 14.50
C LYS A 712 -43.00 -1.47 14.05
N GLN A 713 -44.13 -1.41 13.36
CA GLN A 713 -44.69 -2.56 12.69
C GLN A 713 -43.97 -2.83 11.36
N LEU A 714 -43.70 -4.09 11.05
CA LEU A 714 -43.04 -4.49 9.78
C LEU A 714 -43.82 -4.00 8.55
N SER A 715 -45.16 -3.94 8.63
CA SER A 715 -46.01 -3.43 7.56
C SER A 715 -45.84 -1.94 7.23
N GLN A 716 -45.22 -1.20 8.16
CA GLN A 716 -44.92 0.22 7.98
C GLN A 716 -43.56 0.49 7.38
N VAL A 717 -42.74 -0.57 7.22
CA VAL A 717 -41.37 -0.47 6.69
C VAL A 717 -41.37 -1.01 5.26
N LYS A 718 -41.25 -0.11 4.29
CA LYS A 718 -41.25 -0.45 2.86
C LYS A 718 -40.25 -1.57 2.53
N GLY A 719 -40.76 -2.67 1.96
CA GLY A 719 -40.00 -3.84 1.56
C GLY A 719 -39.91 -4.95 2.62
N LEU A 720 -40.21 -4.65 3.92
CA LEU A 720 -40.27 -5.67 4.97
C LEU A 720 -41.67 -6.31 5.08
N GLU A 721 -42.71 -5.64 4.59
CA GLU A 721 -44.09 -6.18 4.54
C GLU A 721 -44.18 -7.53 3.78
N SER A 722 -43.36 -7.70 2.73
CA SER A 722 -43.33 -8.93 1.92
C SER A 722 -42.64 -10.10 2.60
N LEU A 723 -41.89 -9.85 3.67
CA LEU A 723 -41.17 -10.89 4.41
C LEU A 723 -42.07 -11.65 5.39
N VAL A 724 -43.24 -11.06 5.75
CA VAL A 724 -44.18 -11.72 6.64
C VAL A 724 -44.90 -12.87 5.89
N PRO A 725 -44.77 -14.11 6.33
CA PRO A 725 -45.51 -15.21 5.70
C PRO A 725 -47.00 -15.11 6.01
N ALA A 726 -47.84 -15.45 5.05
CA ALA A 726 -49.31 -15.35 5.22
C ALA A 726 -49.86 -16.25 6.37
N ASP A 727 -49.21 -17.35 6.67
CA ASP A 727 -49.53 -18.31 7.72
C ASP A 727 -48.84 -18.00 9.06
N ALA A 728 -48.09 -16.90 9.14
CA ALA A 728 -47.45 -16.44 10.38
C ALA A 728 -48.21 -15.28 11.06
N VAL A 729 -49.38 -14.91 10.56
CA VAL A 729 -50.22 -13.91 11.17
C VAL A 729 -50.61 -14.33 12.59
N GLY A 730 -50.36 -13.46 13.55
CA GLY A 730 -50.63 -13.73 14.98
C GLY A 730 -49.48 -14.51 15.68
N LYS A 731 -48.36 -14.73 15.05
CA LYS A 731 -47.18 -15.35 15.66
C LYS A 731 -45.98 -14.40 15.70
N PRO A 732 -45.16 -14.43 16.76
CA PRO A 732 -43.89 -13.73 16.75
C PRO A 732 -42.97 -14.23 15.62
N LEU A 733 -42.22 -13.32 15.00
CA LEU A 733 -41.25 -13.63 13.95
C LEU A 733 -39.82 -13.40 14.42
N LEU A 734 -38.93 -14.33 14.07
CA LEU A 734 -37.49 -14.13 14.11
C LEU A 734 -37.00 -14.10 12.67
N ILE A 735 -36.63 -12.91 12.20
CA ILE A 735 -36.14 -12.70 10.82
C ILE A 735 -34.62 -12.66 10.85
N LEU A 736 -33.97 -13.52 10.04
CA LEU A 736 -32.53 -13.54 9.85
C LEU A 736 -32.18 -13.06 8.44
N PHE A 737 -31.57 -11.90 8.33
CA PHE A 737 -30.90 -11.46 7.10
C PHE A 737 -29.52 -12.12 7.02
N MET A 738 -29.22 -12.77 5.90
CA MET A 738 -27.99 -13.53 5.72
C MET A 738 -27.53 -13.57 4.28
N ASP A 739 -26.24 -13.89 4.11
CA ASP A 739 -25.66 -14.29 2.84
C ASP A 739 -25.06 -15.69 2.98
N GLN A 740 -25.57 -16.64 2.19
CA GLN A 740 -25.15 -18.05 2.22
C GLN A 740 -23.65 -18.21 1.90
N GLN A 741 -23.05 -17.29 1.16
CA GLN A 741 -21.63 -17.34 0.86
C GLN A 741 -20.77 -16.94 2.07
N GLN A 742 -21.33 -16.26 3.06
CA GLN A 742 -20.60 -15.81 4.25
C GLN A 742 -20.63 -16.85 5.38
N ARG A 743 -19.45 -17.19 5.92
CA ARG A 743 -19.32 -18.16 7.00
C ARG A 743 -20.13 -17.81 8.27
N PRO A 744 -20.11 -16.52 8.75
CA PRO A 744 -20.93 -16.15 9.92
C PRO A 744 -22.43 -16.37 9.71
N SER A 745 -22.93 -16.07 8.52
CA SER A 745 -24.34 -16.29 8.14
C SER A 745 -24.72 -17.77 8.18
N ARG A 746 -23.87 -18.65 7.60
CA ARG A 746 -24.09 -20.10 7.68
C ARG A 746 -24.06 -20.62 9.11
N ALA A 747 -23.12 -20.15 9.93
CA ALA A 747 -23.04 -20.54 11.34
C ALA A 747 -24.30 -20.15 12.12
N MET A 748 -24.87 -18.98 11.86
CA MET A 748 -26.10 -18.51 12.49
C MET A 748 -27.29 -19.43 12.16
N VAL A 749 -27.43 -19.89 10.91
CA VAL A 749 -28.48 -20.84 10.52
C VAL A 749 -28.34 -22.15 11.31
N LEU A 750 -27.11 -22.68 11.44
CA LEU A 750 -26.85 -23.90 12.20
C LEU A 750 -27.17 -23.72 13.69
N GLU A 751 -26.91 -22.56 14.27
CA GLU A 751 -27.28 -22.27 15.66
C GLU A 751 -28.81 -22.15 15.84
N LEU A 752 -29.53 -21.61 14.87
CA LEU A 752 -30.99 -21.61 14.87
C LEU A 752 -31.58 -23.03 14.75
N VAL A 753 -30.98 -23.87 13.91
CA VAL A 753 -31.37 -25.27 13.77
C VAL A 753 -31.29 -26.03 15.11
N LYS A 754 -30.19 -25.81 15.87
CA LYS A 754 -30.04 -26.40 17.21
C LYS A 754 -31.12 -25.95 18.21
N ARG A 755 -31.74 -24.81 17.96
CA ARG A 755 -32.78 -24.22 18.83
C ARG A 755 -34.21 -24.36 18.30
N THR A 756 -34.39 -25.18 17.25
CA THR A 756 -35.70 -25.33 16.58
C THR A 756 -36.81 -25.73 17.56
N ASP A 757 -36.56 -26.61 18.51
CA ASP A 757 -37.56 -27.09 19.47
C ASP A 757 -37.93 -25.97 20.45
N LEU A 758 -36.97 -25.17 20.94
CA LEU A 758 -37.18 -24.02 21.78
C LEU A 758 -38.03 -22.94 21.08
N LEU A 759 -37.69 -22.66 19.80
CA LEU A 759 -38.40 -21.67 18.99
C LEU A 759 -39.87 -22.09 18.75
N LYS A 760 -40.09 -23.39 18.49
CA LYS A 760 -41.44 -23.98 18.35
C LYS A 760 -42.24 -23.89 19.66
N GLU A 761 -41.63 -24.24 20.79
CA GLU A 761 -42.24 -24.18 22.11
C GLU A 761 -42.68 -22.74 22.43
N LYS A 762 -41.91 -21.76 22.04
CA LYS A 762 -42.21 -20.31 22.19
C LYS A 762 -43.15 -19.75 21.11
N GLY A 763 -43.57 -20.60 20.15
CA GLY A 763 -44.43 -20.20 19.04
C GLY A 763 -43.84 -19.21 18.06
N ILE A 764 -42.47 -19.14 18.00
CA ILE A 764 -41.75 -18.19 17.14
C ILE A 764 -41.57 -18.80 15.76
N GLU A 765 -42.03 -18.09 14.75
CA GLU A 765 -41.79 -18.47 13.34
C GLU A 765 -40.48 -17.87 12.85
N VAL A 766 -39.59 -18.68 12.22
CA VAL A 766 -38.30 -18.23 11.70
C VAL A 766 -38.39 -17.97 10.21
N VAL A 767 -37.96 -16.79 9.79
CA VAL A 767 -37.84 -16.39 8.37
C VAL A 767 -36.39 -16.12 8.05
N VAL A 768 -35.83 -16.87 7.11
CA VAL A 768 -34.43 -16.68 6.64
C VAL A 768 -34.47 -15.94 5.32
N VAL A 769 -33.78 -14.81 5.25
CA VAL A 769 -33.77 -13.90 4.10
C VAL A 769 -32.38 -13.91 3.49
N GLN A 770 -32.24 -14.51 2.32
CA GLN A 770 -31.01 -14.43 1.52
C GLN A 770 -30.94 -13.08 0.83
N VAL A 771 -29.86 -12.31 1.10
CA VAL A 771 -29.71 -10.94 0.59
C VAL A 771 -28.87 -10.85 -0.68
N ALA A 772 -27.90 -11.76 -0.87
CA ALA A 772 -27.08 -11.81 -2.06
C ALA A 772 -27.78 -12.61 -3.18
N PRO A 773 -27.57 -12.24 -4.47
CA PRO A 773 -28.14 -12.98 -5.59
C PRO A 773 -27.67 -14.46 -5.61
N MET A 774 -28.60 -15.38 -5.66
CA MET A 774 -28.34 -16.80 -5.90
C MET A 774 -29.61 -17.46 -6.47
N ASP A 775 -29.47 -18.69 -6.99
CA ASP A 775 -30.62 -19.45 -7.45
C ASP A 775 -31.48 -19.89 -6.26
N ARG A 776 -32.81 -19.79 -6.41
CA ARG A 776 -33.77 -20.13 -5.36
C ARG A 776 -33.73 -21.61 -5.00
N ALA A 777 -33.63 -22.48 -6.00
CA ALA A 777 -33.58 -23.92 -5.79
C ALA A 777 -32.28 -24.35 -5.06
N ASP A 778 -31.17 -23.69 -5.36
CA ASP A 778 -29.89 -23.92 -4.68
C ASP A 778 -29.96 -23.49 -3.21
N PHE A 779 -30.62 -22.36 -2.91
CA PHE A 779 -30.80 -21.91 -1.53
C PHE A 779 -31.71 -22.84 -0.73
N ASP A 780 -32.85 -23.24 -1.30
CA ASP A 780 -33.79 -24.15 -0.66
C ASP A 780 -33.13 -25.54 -0.42
N LYS A 781 -32.37 -26.01 -1.38
CA LYS A 781 -31.58 -27.25 -1.24
C LYS A 781 -30.56 -27.13 -0.12
N TRP A 782 -29.82 -26.04 -0.07
CA TRP A 782 -28.83 -25.80 0.97
C TRP A 782 -29.48 -25.78 2.38
N LEU A 783 -30.61 -25.09 2.56
CA LEU A 783 -31.36 -25.09 3.82
C LEU A 783 -31.83 -26.52 4.21
N ALA A 784 -32.31 -27.28 3.25
CA ALA A 784 -32.72 -28.67 3.47
C ALA A 784 -31.55 -29.55 3.91
N ASP A 785 -30.37 -29.40 3.29
CA ASP A 785 -29.14 -30.13 3.64
C ASP A 785 -28.69 -29.78 5.08
N GLN A 786 -28.95 -28.59 5.55
CA GLN A 786 -28.70 -28.15 6.94
C GLN A 786 -29.80 -28.55 7.90
N LYS A 787 -30.88 -29.25 7.45
CA LYS A 787 -32.09 -29.57 8.23
C LYS A 787 -32.80 -28.30 8.77
N ALA A 788 -32.64 -27.20 8.11
CA ALA A 788 -33.23 -25.90 8.47
C ALA A 788 -34.65 -25.82 7.89
N LEU A 789 -35.64 -26.28 8.68
CA LEU A 789 -37.07 -26.20 8.30
C LEU A 789 -37.65 -24.80 8.52
N PHE A 790 -36.94 -23.77 8.05
CA PHE A 790 -37.31 -22.35 8.17
C PHE A 790 -37.97 -21.86 6.89
N LYS A 791 -38.72 -20.77 7.01
CA LYS A 791 -39.28 -20.10 5.83
C LYS A 791 -38.21 -19.30 5.11
N ALA A 792 -37.93 -19.63 3.87
CA ALA A 792 -36.93 -18.97 3.05
C ALA A 792 -37.56 -17.80 2.25
N ARG A 793 -36.86 -16.70 2.17
CA ARG A 793 -37.12 -15.56 1.30
C ARG A 793 -35.86 -15.19 0.55
N MET A 794 -36.04 -14.66 -0.67
CA MET A 794 -34.96 -14.09 -1.47
C MET A 794 -35.25 -12.61 -1.71
N LEU A 795 -34.22 -11.78 -1.61
CA LEU A 795 -34.35 -10.39 -2.03
C LEU A 795 -34.03 -10.30 -3.53
N GLU A 796 -34.99 -9.85 -4.33
CA GLU A 796 -34.81 -9.58 -5.76
C GLU A 796 -34.10 -8.24 -5.95
N GLY A 797 -32.82 -8.17 -5.57
CA GLY A 797 -31.99 -6.96 -5.70
C GLY A 797 -32.28 -5.87 -4.67
N GLY A 798 -31.41 -4.88 -4.58
CA GLY A 798 -31.67 -3.67 -3.81
C GLY A 798 -31.30 -3.71 -2.31
N PHE A 799 -30.69 -4.80 -1.79
CA PHE A 799 -30.23 -4.84 -0.41
C PHE A 799 -29.28 -3.68 -0.09
N ASP A 800 -28.30 -3.41 -0.96
CA ASP A 800 -27.35 -2.31 -0.80
C ASP A 800 -27.98 -0.92 -0.74
N ARG A 801 -29.23 -0.79 -1.21
CA ARG A 801 -29.99 0.47 -1.16
C ARG A 801 -30.97 0.55 0.00
N GLN A 802 -31.43 -0.59 0.51
CA GLN A 802 -32.52 -0.68 1.46
C GLN A 802 -32.09 -1.04 2.88
N HIS A 803 -30.89 -1.62 3.06
CA HIS A 803 -30.42 -2.06 4.38
C HIS A 803 -30.38 -0.92 5.42
N TYR A 804 -30.12 0.33 5.00
CA TYR A 804 -30.21 1.49 5.90
C TYR A 804 -31.62 1.73 6.41
N ALA A 805 -32.63 1.62 5.52
CA ALA A 805 -34.05 1.78 5.89
C ALA A 805 -34.57 0.63 6.77
N TRP A 806 -33.93 -0.55 6.67
CA TRP A 806 -34.25 -1.75 7.46
C TRP A 806 -33.40 -1.88 8.72
N GLY A 807 -32.52 -0.94 9.01
CA GLY A 807 -31.63 -0.96 10.17
C GLY A 807 -30.58 -2.06 10.16
N VAL A 808 -30.38 -2.77 9.02
CA VAL A 808 -29.45 -3.90 8.91
C VAL A 808 -28.02 -3.38 8.74
N GLN A 809 -27.22 -3.48 9.80
CA GLN A 809 -25.86 -2.91 9.85
C GLN A 809 -24.78 -3.89 9.40
N SER A 810 -25.03 -5.20 9.55
CA SER A 810 -24.07 -6.26 9.20
C SER A 810 -24.82 -7.56 8.90
N LEU A 811 -24.15 -8.56 8.35
CA LEU A 811 -24.70 -9.92 8.17
C LEU A 811 -23.89 -10.93 9.00
N PRO A 812 -24.56 -11.87 9.69
CA PRO A 812 -26.00 -12.04 9.84
C PRO A 812 -26.64 -10.97 10.75
N TRP A 813 -27.91 -10.64 10.51
CA TRP A 813 -28.67 -9.67 11.31
C TRP A 813 -30.00 -10.25 11.73
N LEU A 814 -30.33 -10.15 13.02
CA LEU A 814 -31.58 -10.67 13.58
C LEU A 814 -32.57 -9.52 13.87
N ILE A 815 -33.83 -9.75 13.53
CA ILE A 815 -34.95 -8.91 13.94
C ILE A 815 -35.99 -9.82 14.62
N LEU A 816 -36.40 -9.47 15.81
CA LEU A 816 -37.44 -10.17 16.57
C LEU A 816 -38.72 -9.29 16.67
N THR A 817 -39.88 -9.88 16.40
CA THR A 817 -41.16 -9.18 16.53
C THR A 817 -42.06 -9.86 17.57
N ASP A 818 -43.09 -9.14 18.01
CA ASP A 818 -44.23 -9.69 18.73
C ASP A 818 -45.22 -10.36 17.76
N ALA A 819 -46.31 -10.87 18.30
CA ALA A 819 -47.42 -11.50 17.55
C ALA A 819 -48.17 -10.55 16.62
N LYS A 820 -48.05 -9.23 16.81
CA LYS A 820 -48.61 -8.18 15.93
C LYS A 820 -47.59 -7.73 14.87
N HIS A 821 -46.45 -8.36 14.84
CA HIS A 821 -45.29 -8.00 13.98
C HIS A 821 -44.70 -6.62 14.25
N GLU A 822 -44.85 -6.11 15.50
CA GLU A 822 -44.11 -4.97 16.01
C GLU A 822 -42.69 -5.43 16.39
N VAL A 823 -41.66 -4.74 15.93
CA VAL A 823 -40.24 -5.10 16.20
C VAL A 823 -39.94 -4.82 17.68
N ILE A 824 -39.56 -5.86 18.41
CA ILE A 824 -39.22 -5.78 19.84
C ILE A 824 -37.70 -5.74 20.07
N ALA A 825 -36.90 -6.33 19.15
CA ALA A 825 -35.47 -6.27 19.21
C ALA A 825 -34.88 -6.40 17.79
N GLU A 826 -33.71 -5.78 17.56
CA GLU A 826 -32.95 -5.79 16.32
C GLU A 826 -31.46 -5.78 16.58
N GLY A 827 -30.64 -6.47 15.74
CA GLY A 827 -29.18 -6.47 15.83
C GLY A 827 -28.61 -7.11 17.10
N PHE A 828 -29.30 -8.05 17.69
CA PHE A 828 -28.91 -8.71 18.94
C PHE A 828 -28.22 -10.07 18.66
N ALA A 829 -27.45 -10.54 19.63
CA ALA A 829 -26.85 -11.86 19.58
C ALA A 829 -27.90 -12.95 19.91
N LEU A 830 -27.81 -14.11 19.25
CA LEU A 830 -28.77 -15.21 19.48
C LEU A 830 -28.80 -15.70 20.95
N SER A 831 -27.72 -15.47 21.70
CA SER A 831 -27.67 -15.72 23.16
C SER A 831 -28.60 -14.78 23.98
N GLU A 832 -28.99 -13.65 23.41
CA GLU A 832 -29.86 -12.65 24.05
C GLU A 832 -31.34 -12.85 23.72
N LEU A 833 -31.69 -13.87 22.92
CA LEU A 833 -33.05 -14.14 22.49
C LEU A 833 -34.03 -14.28 23.67
N ASP A 834 -33.63 -15.04 24.71
CA ASP A 834 -34.46 -15.27 25.87
C ASP A 834 -34.71 -13.99 26.70
N SER A 835 -33.68 -13.16 26.85
CA SER A 835 -33.80 -11.87 27.55
C SER A 835 -34.70 -10.87 26.78
N ASN A 836 -34.58 -10.87 25.44
CA ASN A 836 -35.42 -10.02 24.58
C ASN A 836 -36.89 -10.45 24.57
N LEU A 837 -37.20 -11.71 24.79
CA LEU A 837 -38.56 -12.24 24.95
C LEU A 837 -39.16 -11.95 26.32
N GLN A 838 -38.32 -11.86 27.38
CA GLN A 838 -38.75 -11.61 28.76
C GLN A 838 -38.88 -10.12 29.11
N GLY A 839 -38.29 -9.22 28.32
CA GLY A 839 -38.20 -7.79 28.61
C GLY A 839 -39.50 -6.97 28.59
N ARG A 840 -40.67 -7.59 28.32
CA ARG A 840 -42.00 -6.96 28.51
C ARG A 840 -42.83 -7.79 29.48
N LYS A 841 -42.95 -7.32 30.72
CA LYS A 841 -44.16 -7.62 31.51
C LYS A 841 -45.37 -6.94 30.83
N PRO A 842 -46.56 -7.63 30.82
CA PRO A 842 -47.75 -7.18 30.12
C PRO A 842 -48.21 -5.81 30.50
#